data_2676baf4de0ce0242be47d8d5305174b
#
_entry.id   2676baf4de0ce0242be47d8d5305174b
#
_cell.length_a   1.000
_cell.length_b   1.000
_cell.length_c   1.000
_cell.angle_alpha   90.00
_cell.angle_beta   90.00
_cell.angle_gamma   90.00
#
_symmetry.space_group_name_H-M   'P 1'
#
loop_
_entity.id
_entity.type
_entity.pdbx_description
1 polymer ?
#
loop_
_entity_poly.entity_id
_entity_poly.type
_entity_poly.pdbx_seq_one_letter_code
_entity_poly.pdbx_strand_id
1 'polypeptide(L)'
;MTDRAAESAGGGVGVVAIVNESPREWVDSLRTLDELAGTEVAELRVCALDVAGMKKVLEGSSTAIASEWNLSDAVAKFLAERPDLEALLIVTAPISAPKAMLERALAWIRSDPRVATVSFLSNSAGCYSFPYRNTPTPYSMAGHDETSVTELLRTSAPDDGPVPVCMPAGAAVLINRAVLATVGGFDPSRNPSPREAIAELALRASRRGFQHRLDTGTYVTAQWFEGFPAVEASEDQTARHRLHQADSSFPALYDYQRHAGATPAALAMDVARSKVLGLRLLIDGSCLGPMEMGTQVQTVELIRALLRRSEVASLSLAVPFARLPDYASDLLADGKVRLYDCHELQFSGAGEVDILHRPFQPDRPIPWDRWQGIAKRVVVTLQDLIAYRIGSYHSGGEAWLSYRRNITEACAKADAVVAISKDTSASIAEERFNIAPDQIYVVKNGSDHLDGNTEEETPLPLVERGMVASNFVLVLGATYAHKNRDVAIRVWQELRRRGHQIALIMAGAVVPKGSSRAEETIARRDGDDLLLTMPDVSSGVRTWLLRHASVVLYPTSAEGFGLVPFEAATLGTPTAHVSFGPLRELIDDPELPRDWSVEGLADFAERLLTDTAAAERNVNGILRNGSALTWDQTAESLVATYYNVLARAARR
;
A
#
# COMPACT_ATOMS: atom_id res chain seq x y z
N MET A 1 16.18 36.87 37.75
CA MET A 1 15.98 36.28 39.06
C MET A 1 14.65 35.57 38.98
N THR A 2 14.45 34.33 38.93
CA THR A 2 15.19 33.09 39.06
C THR A 2 14.39 32.05 38.27
N ASP A 3 15.06 31.45 37.29
CA ASP A 3 14.62 30.19 36.69
C ASP A 3 14.38 29.17 37.84
N ARG A 4 13.23 28.58 37.83
CA ARG A 4 13.01 27.24 38.35
C ARG A 4 12.38 26.47 37.22
N ALA A 5 13.22 25.77 36.44
CA ALA A 5 12.84 24.60 35.74
C ALA A 5 12.11 23.67 36.71
N ALA A 6 10.83 23.49 36.51
CA ALA A 6 10.09 22.39 37.10
C ALA A 6 10.62 21.13 36.42
N GLU A 7 11.58 20.45 37.04
CA GLU A 7 11.82 19.05 36.81
C GLU A 7 10.47 18.36 37.04
N SER A 8 9.85 17.87 35.97
CA SER A 8 8.71 16.96 36.05
C SER A 8 9.24 15.69 36.69
N ALA A 9 9.02 15.51 37.99
CA ALA A 9 9.07 14.20 38.60
C ALA A 9 7.98 13.37 37.89
N GLY A 10 8.32 12.73 36.79
CA GLY A 10 7.44 11.78 36.13
C GLY A 10 7.19 10.62 37.09
N GLY A 11 5.93 10.34 37.41
CA GLY A 11 5.55 9.19 38.23
C GLY A 11 5.84 7.90 37.44
N GLY A 12 6.18 6.83 38.18
CA GLY A 12 6.52 5.53 37.58
C GLY A 12 5.28 4.68 37.25
N VAL A 13 5.54 3.56 36.59
CA VAL A 13 4.55 2.48 36.36
C VAL A 13 4.73 1.37 37.41
N GLY A 14 3.66 0.99 38.09
CA GLY A 14 3.64 -0.22 38.94
C GLY A 14 3.28 -1.44 38.07
N VAL A 15 3.95 -2.55 38.29
CA VAL A 15 3.61 -3.82 37.61
C VAL A 15 3.01 -4.80 38.65
N VAL A 16 1.86 -5.38 38.33
CA VAL A 16 1.19 -6.41 39.12
C VAL A 16 1.04 -7.68 38.31
N ALA A 17 1.79 -8.71 38.63
CA ALA A 17 1.70 -10.02 38.00
C ALA A 17 0.80 -10.95 38.86
N ILE A 18 -0.22 -11.54 38.23
CA ILE A 18 -1.17 -12.43 38.90
C ILE A 18 -0.85 -13.87 38.51
N VAL A 19 -0.24 -14.60 39.44
CA VAL A 19 0.21 -15.97 39.27
C VAL A 19 -0.84 -16.95 39.82
N ASN A 20 -1.70 -17.44 38.94
CA ASN A 20 -2.76 -18.39 39.27
C ASN A 20 -2.33 -19.86 39.18
N GLU A 21 -1.15 -20.14 38.59
CA GLU A 21 -0.68 -21.46 38.24
C GLU A 21 0.75 -21.71 38.69
N SER A 22 1.39 -22.78 38.19
CA SER A 22 2.72 -23.20 38.62
C SER A 22 3.74 -22.04 38.55
N PRO A 23 4.37 -21.65 39.66
CA PRO A 23 5.37 -20.60 39.71
C PRO A 23 6.53 -20.77 38.72
N ARG A 24 6.85 -22.02 38.35
CA ARG A 24 7.97 -22.32 37.42
C ARG A 24 7.73 -21.76 36.01
N GLU A 25 6.48 -21.69 35.59
CA GLU A 25 6.10 -21.19 34.25
C GLU A 25 6.25 -19.67 34.11
N TRP A 26 6.39 -18.98 35.24
CA TRP A 26 6.55 -17.54 35.32
C TRP A 26 8.00 -17.04 35.37
N VAL A 27 8.98 -17.94 35.46
CA VAL A 27 10.40 -17.57 35.68
C VAL A 27 10.90 -16.57 34.64
N ASP A 28 10.72 -16.89 33.34
CA ASP A 28 11.20 -16.04 32.25
C ASP A 28 10.37 -14.77 32.12
N SER A 29 9.06 -14.86 32.35
CA SER A 29 8.18 -13.70 32.36
C SER A 29 8.55 -12.72 33.47
N LEU A 30 8.81 -13.21 34.69
CA LEU A 30 9.21 -12.37 35.81
C LEU A 30 10.55 -11.69 35.58
N ARG A 31 11.49 -12.37 34.91
CA ARG A 31 12.75 -11.76 34.47
C ARG A 31 12.51 -10.63 33.46
N THR A 32 11.65 -10.86 32.46
CA THR A 32 11.24 -9.82 31.49
C THR A 32 10.59 -8.63 32.22
N LEU A 33 9.69 -8.89 33.17
CA LEU A 33 9.01 -7.84 33.92
C LEU A 33 9.97 -7.07 34.83
N ASP A 34 10.95 -7.75 35.43
CA ASP A 34 12.02 -7.13 36.26
C ASP A 34 12.95 -6.25 35.39
N GLU A 35 13.29 -6.70 34.19
CA GLU A 35 14.04 -5.89 33.22
C GLU A 35 13.24 -4.66 32.72
N LEU A 36 11.94 -4.79 32.51
CA LEU A 36 11.05 -3.66 32.23
C LEU A 36 10.99 -2.69 33.41
N ALA A 37 11.00 -3.23 34.67
CA ALA A 37 11.00 -2.45 35.88
C ALA A 37 12.26 -1.59 36.04
N GLY A 38 13.40 -2.00 35.50
CA GLY A 38 14.67 -1.27 35.62
C GLY A 38 14.78 0.02 34.79
N THR A 39 13.82 0.33 33.90
CA THR A 39 13.93 1.47 32.96
C THR A 39 13.15 2.72 33.39
N GLU A 40 11.87 2.59 33.70
CA GLU A 40 11.00 3.70 34.18
C GLU A 40 9.97 3.20 35.22
N VAL A 41 10.14 1.99 35.69
CA VAL A 41 9.18 1.30 36.51
C VAL A 41 9.59 1.39 37.98
N ALA A 42 8.62 1.69 38.76
CA ALA A 42 8.86 1.88 40.17
C ALA A 42 9.00 0.57 40.96
N GLU A 43 8.23 -0.47 40.61
CA GLU A 43 8.19 -1.70 41.38
C GLU A 43 7.39 -2.81 40.70
N LEU A 44 7.89 -4.05 40.74
CA LEU A 44 7.17 -5.26 40.39
C LEU A 44 6.60 -5.93 41.64
N ARG A 45 5.28 -6.22 41.65
CA ARG A 45 4.61 -7.04 42.64
C ARG A 45 4.03 -8.30 42.07
N VAL A 46 4.24 -9.40 42.76
CA VAL A 46 3.69 -10.69 42.37
C VAL A 46 2.62 -11.11 43.36
N CYS A 47 1.41 -11.30 42.85
CA CYS A 47 0.29 -11.89 43.60
C CYS A 47 0.17 -13.35 43.21
N ALA A 48 0.51 -14.28 44.12
CA ALA A 48 0.56 -15.71 43.82
C ALA A 48 -0.34 -16.52 44.76
N LEU A 49 -1.03 -17.52 44.22
CA LEU A 49 -1.75 -18.54 45.00
C LEU A 49 -0.76 -19.41 45.78
N ASP A 50 0.33 -19.85 45.14
CA ASP A 50 1.43 -20.58 45.79
C ASP A 50 2.57 -19.63 46.16
N VAL A 51 2.43 -18.94 47.29
CA VAL A 51 3.42 -18.00 47.83
C VAL A 51 4.74 -18.71 48.15
N ALA A 52 4.71 -19.96 48.64
CA ALA A 52 5.90 -20.71 48.99
C ALA A 52 6.72 -21.15 47.78
N GLY A 53 6.03 -21.63 46.71
CA GLY A 53 6.64 -21.95 45.43
C GLY A 53 7.23 -20.71 44.75
N MET A 54 6.50 -19.59 44.82
CA MET A 54 6.96 -18.32 44.23
C MET A 54 8.18 -17.76 44.95
N LYS A 55 8.27 -17.87 46.30
CA LYS A 55 9.48 -17.47 47.03
C LYS A 55 10.74 -18.21 46.56
N LYS A 56 10.63 -19.50 46.23
CA LYS A 56 11.74 -20.28 45.67
C LYS A 56 12.16 -19.82 44.27
N VAL A 57 11.17 -19.42 43.46
CA VAL A 57 11.42 -18.91 42.11
C VAL A 57 12.09 -17.54 42.13
N LEU A 58 11.74 -16.71 43.11
CA LEU A 58 12.26 -15.36 43.25
C LEU A 58 13.46 -15.28 44.22
N GLU A 59 14.07 -16.41 44.59
CA GLU A 59 15.21 -16.46 45.49
C GLU A 59 16.39 -15.66 44.89
N GLY A 60 16.76 -14.55 45.51
CA GLY A 60 17.76 -13.59 45.04
C GLY A 60 17.24 -12.40 44.23
N SER A 61 15.94 -12.29 43.98
CA SER A 61 15.30 -11.11 43.39
C SER A 61 14.83 -10.12 44.49
N SER A 62 14.83 -8.82 44.12
CA SER A 62 14.26 -7.77 44.97
C SER A 62 12.73 -7.67 44.85
N THR A 63 12.12 -8.51 44.05
CA THR A 63 10.68 -8.48 43.72
C THR A 63 9.82 -8.79 44.96
N ALA A 64 8.89 -7.91 45.24
CA ALA A 64 7.97 -8.08 46.37
C ALA A 64 6.84 -9.08 46.05
N ILE A 65 6.64 -10.06 46.90
CA ILE A 65 5.50 -10.98 46.85
C ILE A 65 4.39 -10.43 47.73
N ALA A 66 3.23 -10.13 47.16
CA ALA A 66 2.06 -9.71 47.89
C ALA A 66 1.47 -10.89 48.68
N SER A 67 1.04 -10.62 49.89
CA SER A 67 0.33 -11.61 50.70
C SER A 67 -1.13 -11.77 50.26
N GLU A 68 -1.63 -10.79 49.55
CA GLU A 68 -2.97 -10.75 48.98
C GLU A 68 -2.95 -11.43 47.59
N TRP A 69 -3.85 -12.37 47.40
CA TRP A 69 -3.93 -13.07 46.11
C TRP A 69 -5.06 -12.56 45.19
N ASN A 70 -5.99 -11.74 45.72
CA ASN A 70 -6.98 -11.13 44.84
C ASN A 70 -6.50 -9.76 44.30
N LEU A 71 -6.87 -9.49 43.05
CA LEU A 71 -6.42 -8.30 42.32
C LEU A 71 -6.82 -6.99 43.04
N SER A 72 -8.02 -6.93 43.63
CA SER A 72 -8.54 -5.72 44.25
C SER A 72 -7.70 -5.29 45.44
N ASP A 73 -7.44 -6.21 46.38
CA ASP A 73 -6.70 -5.92 47.61
C ASP A 73 -5.22 -5.64 47.31
N ALA A 74 -4.63 -6.42 46.41
CA ALA A 74 -3.26 -6.23 45.98
C ALA A 74 -3.05 -4.85 45.34
N VAL A 75 -3.93 -4.43 44.43
CA VAL A 75 -3.85 -3.13 43.80
C VAL A 75 -4.14 -1.99 44.78
N ALA A 76 -5.16 -2.12 45.63
CA ALA A 76 -5.48 -1.09 46.59
C ALA A 76 -4.31 -0.83 47.56
N LYS A 77 -3.68 -1.89 48.07
CA LYS A 77 -2.52 -1.79 48.95
C LYS A 77 -1.31 -1.20 48.23
N PHE A 78 -1.03 -1.67 47.02
CA PHE A 78 0.09 -1.16 46.20
C PHE A 78 -0.03 0.34 45.94
N LEU A 79 -1.20 0.82 45.57
CA LEU A 79 -1.44 2.24 45.33
C LEU A 79 -1.39 3.09 46.59
N ALA A 80 -1.73 2.51 47.74
CA ALA A 80 -1.59 3.20 49.03
C ALA A 80 -0.13 3.36 49.45
N GLU A 81 0.72 2.37 49.18
CA GLU A 81 2.15 2.39 49.44
C GLU A 81 2.95 3.22 48.41
N ARG A 82 2.47 3.32 47.20
CA ARG A 82 3.12 4.04 46.10
C ARG A 82 2.17 5.09 45.47
N PRO A 83 1.98 6.22 46.16
CA PRO A 83 1.11 7.29 45.69
C PRO A 83 1.67 8.05 44.46
N ASP A 84 2.92 7.86 44.14
CA ASP A 84 3.65 8.46 43.01
C ASP A 84 3.39 7.79 41.66
N LEU A 85 2.82 6.57 41.63
CA LEU A 85 2.56 5.85 40.39
C LEU A 85 1.53 6.55 39.49
N GLU A 86 1.79 6.65 38.21
CA GLU A 86 0.87 7.18 37.19
C GLU A 86 -0.03 6.10 36.58
N ALA A 87 0.48 4.89 36.47
CA ALA A 87 -0.22 3.77 35.84
C ALA A 87 0.15 2.43 36.47
N LEU A 88 -0.69 1.43 36.22
CA LEU A 88 -0.47 0.04 36.62
C LEU A 88 -0.51 -0.86 35.40
N LEU A 89 0.52 -1.65 35.17
CA LEU A 89 0.49 -2.77 34.23
C LEU A 89 -0.02 -4.02 34.98
N ILE A 90 -1.18 -4.51 34.58
CA ILE A 90 -1.72 -5.77 35.10
C ILE A 90 -1.37 -6.88 34.13
N VAL A 91 -0.67 -7.92 34.64
CA VAL A 91 -0.25 -9.08 33.87
C VAL A 91 -0.96 -10.32 34.40
N THR A 92 -1.75 -10.96 33.56
CA THR A 92 -2.65 -12.08 33.92
C THR A 92 -2.22 -13.44 33.39
N ALA A 93 -1.15 -13.50 32.61
CA ALA A 93 -0.49 -14.71 32.11
C ALA A 93 1.00 -14.43 31.90
N PRO A 94 1.87 -15.45 31.88
CA PRO A 94 3.29 -15.24 31.58
C PRO A 94 3.49 -14.58 30.22
N ILE A 95 4.31 -13.53 30.16
CA ILE A 95 4.57 -12.76 28.92
C ILE A 95 6.06 -12.59 28.66
N SER A 96 6.39 -12.37 27.40
CA SER A 96 7.62 -11.73 26.97
C SER A 96 7.26 -10.44 26.20
N ALA A 97 8.01 -9.36 26.42
CA ALA A 97 7.68 -8.04 25.88
C ALA A 97 8.95 -7.21 25.59
N PRO A 98 8.91 -6.31 24.59
CA PRO A 98 10.03 -5.44 24.28
C PRO A 98 10.24 -4.37 25.35
N LYS A 99 11.50 -4.01 25.62
CA LYS A 99 11.88 -3.05 26.70
C LYS A 99 11.15 -1.69 26.59
N ALA A 100 10.90 -1.20 25.39
CA ALA A 100 10.22 0.09 25.17
C ALA A 100 8.68 0.05 25.32
N MET A 101 8.09 -1.08 25.71
CA MET A 101 6.64 -1.24 25.83
C MET A 101 6.01 -0.24 26.80
N LEU A 102 6.57 -0.13 28.01
CA LEU A 102 5.99 0.70 29.09
C LEU A 102 6.13 2.19 28.82
N GLU A 103 7.31 2.63 28.36
CA GLU A 103 7.56 4.02 27.99
C GLU A 103 6.53 4.49 26.96
N ARG A 104 6.35 3.70 25.89
CA ARG A 104 5.40 3.99 24.84
C ARG A 104 3.96 4.03 25.35
N ALA A 105 3.54 3.02 26.10
CA ALA A 105 2.18 2.94 26.63
C ALA A 105 1.87 4.08 27.62
N LEU A 106 2.86 4.46 28.44
CA LEU A 106 2.73 5.58 29.37
C LEU A 106 2.63 6.93 28.62
N ALA A 107 3.39 7.10 27.56
CA ALA A 107 3.29 8.28 26.69
C ALA A 107 1.85 8.48 26.15
N TRP A 108 1.14 7.39 25.82
CA TRP A 108 -0.26 7.47 25.39
C TRP A 108 -1.20 7.92 26.51
N ILE A 109 -0.99 7.46 27.75
CA ILE A 109 -1.77 7.91 28.92
C ILE A 109 -1.49 9.40 29.19
N ARG A 110 -0.23 9.81 29.09
CA ARG A 110 0.18 11.22 29.30
C ARG A 110 -0.36 12.16 28.21
N SER A 111 -0.48 11.66 26.96
CA SER A 111 -0.98 12.48 25.84
C SER A 111 -2.48 12.80 25.93
N ASP A 112 -3.28 11.91 26.50
CA ASP A 112 -4.72 12.12 26.73
C ASP A 112 -5.14 11.51 28.09
N PRO A 113 -5.45 12.35 29.11
CA PRO A 113 -5.84 11.87 30.43
C PRO A 113 -7.16 11.08 30.44
N ARG A 114 -7.93 11.09 29.36
CA ARG A 114 -9.14 10.26 29.23
C ARG A 114 -8.81 8.81 28.88
N VAL A 115 -7.58 8.48 28.51
CA VAL A 115 -7.17 7.10 28.24
C VAL A 115 -7.17 6.33 29.55
N ALA A 116 -8.11 5.38 29.68
CA ALA A 116 -8.25 4.51 30.84
C ALA A 116 -7.33 3.31 30.77
N THR A 117 -7.22 2.68 29.61
CA THR A 117 -6.41 1.48 29.42
C THR A 117 -5.68 1.48 28.08
N VAL A 118 -4.51 0.82 28.06
CA VAL A 118 -3.76 0.50 26.83
C VAL A 118 -3.55 -1.01 26.78
N SER A 119 -4.00 -1.64 25.69
CA SER A 119 -3.77 -3.03 25.33
C SER A 119 -2.71 -3.14 24.23
N PHE A 120 -2.22 -4.34 23.98
CA PHE A 120 -1.15 -4.62 23.03
C PHE A 120 -1.55 -5.74 22.08
N LEU A 121 -0.93 -5.77 20.88
CA LEU A 121 -1.00 -6.93 20.01
C LEU A 121 -0.30 -8.12 20.68
N SER A 122 -0.88 -9.32 20.57
CA SER A 122 -0.29 -10.51 21.18
C SER A 122 -0.65 -11.76 20.37
N ASN A 123 0.15 -12.80 20.50
CA ASN A 123 -0.20 -14.13 19.96
C ASN A 123 -1.51 -14.68 20.56
N SER A 124 -1.92 -14.18 21.73
CA SER A 124 -3.12 -14.64 22.45
C SER A 124 -3.77 -13.50 23.22
N ALA A 125 -4.60 -12.73 22.52
CA ALA A 125 -5.32 -11.58 23.08
C ALA A 125 -6.76 -11.48 22.51
N GLY A 126 -7.38 -12.61 22.19
CA GLY A 126 -8.72 -12.65 21.61
C GLY A 126 -8.85 -11.85 20.34
N CYS A 127 -9.67 -10.80 20.36
CA CYS A 127 -9.86 -9.93 19.19
C CYS A 127 -8.60 -9.12 18.79
N TYR A 128 -7.58 -9.05 19.63
CA TYR A 128 -6.27 -8.45 19.38
C TYR A 128 -5.16 -9.50 19.17
N SER A 129 -5.56 -10.77 19.03
CA SER A 129 -4.62 -11.83 18.62
C SER A 129 -4.03 -11.50 17.25
N PHE A 130 -2.70 -11.65 17.13
CA PHE A 130 -1.94 -11.27 15.98
C PHE A 130 -1.09 -12.47 15.51
N PRO A 131 -0.96 -12.77 14.24
CA PRO A 131 -1.40 -11.95 13.09
C PRO A 131 -2.88 -12.12 12.69
N TYR A 132 -3.60 -13.04 13.28
CA TYR A 132 -5.01 -13.31 12.93
C TYR A 132 -5.93 -13.03 14.11
N ARG A 133 -6.87 -12.11 13.92
CA ARG A 133 -7.88 -11.76 14.92
C ARG A 133 -8.68 -12.97 15.36
N ASN A 134 -8.98 -13.05 16.65
CA ASN A 134 -9.73 -14.15 17.29
C ASN A 134 -9.10 -15.54 17.12
N THR A 135 -7.86 -15.63 16.66
CA THR A 135 -7.16 -16.91 16.45
C THR A 135 -5.84 -16.86 17.22
N PRO A 136 -5.81 -17.39 18.44
CA PRO A 136 -4.56 -17.47 19.17
C PRO A 136 -3.60 -18.44 18.47
N THR A 137 -2.32 -18.06 18.47
CA THR A 137 -1.24 -18.88 17.91
C THR A 137 -0.31 -19.29 19.04
N PRO A 138 0.01 -20.59 19.17
CA PRO A 138 0.79 -21.10 20.31
C PRO A 138 2.28 -20.73 20.27
N TYR A 139 2.77 -20.23 19.15
CA TYR A 139 4.18 -19.94 18.95
C TYR A 139 4.42 -18.47 18.58
N SER A 140 5.62 -17.99 18.89
CA SER A 140 6.14 -16.78 18.27
C SER A 140 6.05 -16.89 16.76
N MET A 141 5.88 -15.78 16.08
CA MET A 141 5.85 -15.77 14.60
C MET A 141 7.17 -16.33 14.08
N ALA A 142 7.10 -17.32 13.19
CA ALA A 142 8.27 -18.06 12.70
C ALA A 142 9.40 -17.12 12.27
N GLY A 143 10.53 -17.19 13.00
CA GLY A 143 11.73 -16.38 12.72
C GLY A 143 11.76 -14.98 13.33
N HIS A 144 10.75 -14.55 14.10
CA HIS A 144 10.69 -13.24 14.74
C HIS A 144 10.40 -13.35 16.23
N ASP A 145 11.20 -12.65 17.06
CA ASP A 145 10.91 -12.39 18.47
C ASP A 145 10.06 -11.11 18.62
N GLU A 146 9.66 -10.81 19.86
CA GLU A 146 8.82 -9.64 20.17
C GLU A 146 9.45 -8.33 19.74
N THR A 147 10.77 -8.22 19.84
CA THR A 147 11.52 -7.02 19.46
C THR A 147 11.51 -6.83 17.96
N SER A 148 11.82 -7.88 17.19
CA SER A 148 11.81 -7.85 15.73
C SER A 148 10.40 -7.57 15.18
N VAL A 149 9.35 -8.19 15.72
CA VAL A 149 7.97 -7.90 15.32
C VAL A 149 7.61 -6.45 15.63
N THR A 150 7.95 -5.98 16.83
CA THR A 150 7.70 -4.59 17.23
C THR A 150 8.43 -3.59 16.34
N GLU A 151 9.66 -3.88 15.94
CA GLU A 151 10.43 -3.04 15.01
C GLU A 151 9.77 -3.00 13.62
N LEU A 152 9.36 -4.14 13.08
CA LEU A 152 8.61 -4.20 11.83
C LEU A 152 7.28 -3.44 11.89
N LEU A 153 6.57 -3.52 13.01
CA LEU A 153 5.33 -2.77 13.21
C LEU A 153 5.57 -1.25 13.20
N ARG A 154 6.72 -0.79 13.68
CA ARG A 154 7.05 0.65 13.79
C ARG A 154 7.63 1.25 12.52
N THR A 155 8.46 0.52 11.76
CA THR A 155 9.22 1.05 10.63
C THR A 155 8.40 1.37 9.39
N SER A 156 7.16 0.89 9.29
CA SER A 156 6.42 0.92 8.03
C SER A 156 5.23 1.88 7.97
N ALA A 157 4.94 2.70 8.99
CA ALA A 157 3.87 3.72 8.90
C ALA A 157 4.14 4.96 9.74
N PRO A 158 3.79 6.14 9.20
CA PRO A 158 3.96 7.42 9.91
C PRO A 158 2.99 7.64 11.08
N ASP A 159 1.88 6.91 11.16
CA ASP A 159 0.84 7.09 12.18
C ASP A 159 0.62 5.83 13.04
N ASP A 160 1.63 5.49 13.87
CA ASP A 160 1.54 4.41 14.84
C ASP A 160 0.84 4.84 16.15
N GLY A 161 -0.16 5.69 16.06
CA GLY A 161 -0.97 6.10 17.20
C GLY A 161 -1.78 4.93 17.77
N PRO A 162 -2.10 4.97 19.07
CA PRO A 162 -2.96 3.97 19.67
C PRO A 162 -4.37 4.13 19.11
N VAL A 163 -4.95 3.04 18.62
CA VAL A 163 -6.29 3.07 18.06
C VAL A 163 -7.37 2.91 19.12
N PRO A 164 -8.53 3.56 18.99
CA PRO A 164 -9.63 3.41 19.93
C PRO A 164 -10.23 2.01 19.85
N VAL A 165 -10.54 1.47 21.03
CA VAL A 165 -11.19 0.16 21.20
C VAL A 165 -12.33 0.26 22.21
N CYS A 166 -13.28 -0.69 22.14
CA CYS A 166 -14.41 -0.69 23.06
C CYS A 166 -14.01 -1.22 24.45
N MET A 167 -13.08 -2.17 24.50
CA MET A 167 -12.65 -2.85 25.72
C MET A 167 -11.19 -3.28 25.63
N PRO A 168 -10.45 -3.31 26.74
CA PRO A 168 -9.13 -3.93 26.78
C PRO A 168 -9.22 -5.45 26.65
N ALA A 169 -8.17 -6.07 26.11
CA ALA A 169 -7.98 -7.51 26.07
C ALA A 169 -6.48 -7.86 26.07
N GLY A 170 -6.18 -9.13 26.33
CA GLY A 170 -4.83 -9.68 26.35
C GLY A 170 -4.30 -10.00 27.75
N ALA A 171 -3.08 -10.55 27.77
CA ALA A 171 -2.41 -10.95 29.01
C ALA A 171 -1.81 -9.77 29.78
N ALA A 172 -1.59 -8.65 29.12
CA ALA A 172 -1.02 -7.43 29.69
C ALA A 172 -1.91 -6.24 29.35
N VAL A 173 -2.32 -5.46 30.35
CA VAL A 173 -3.14 -4.25 30.19
C VAL A 173 -2.58 -3.15 31.09
N LEU A 174 -2.19 -2.02 30.50
CA LEU A 174 -1.79 -0.84 31.27
C LEU A 174 -3.07 -0.06 31.64
N ILE A 175 -3.19 0.32 32.91
CA ILE A 175 -4.36 1.02 33.46
C ILE A 175 -3.91 2.37 34.04
N ASN A 176 -4.57 3.44 33.64
CA ASN A 176 -4.37 4.78 34.18
C ASN A 176 -4.85 4.84 35.64
N ARG A 177 -3.96 5.17 36.56
CA ARG A 177 -4.27 5.27 38.00
C ARG A 177 -5.35 6.29 38.31
N ALA A 178 -5.31 7.45 37.68
CA ALA A 178 -6.30 8.51 37.93
C ALA A 178 -7.71 8.05 37.54
N VAL A 179 -7.82 7.32 36.40
CA VAL A 179 -9.10 6.72 35.98
C VAL A 179 -9.51 5.62 36.94
N LEU A 180 -8.61 4.72 37.34
CA LEU A 180 -8.87 3.66 38.30
C LEU A 180 -9.44 4.22 39.62
N ALA A 181 -8.83 5.27 40.17
CA ALA A 181 -9.32 5.95 41.37
C ALA A 181 -10.70 6.59 41.13
N THR A 182 -10.90 7.22 39.99
CA THR A 182 -12.16 7.91 39.63
C THR A 182 -13.34 6.94 39.51
N VAL A 183 -13.11 5.72 38.99
CA VAL A 183 -14.17 4.71 38.84
C VAL A 183 -14.35 3.82 40.07
N GLY A 184 -13.54 3.97 41.12
CA GLY A 184 -13.69 3.28 42.39
C GLY A 184 -12.92 1.96 42.54
N GLY A 185 -11.87 1.76 41.74
CA GLY A 185 -11.01 0.57 41.82
C GLY A 185 -11.66 -0.71 41.30
N PHE A 186 -11.08 -1.86 41.64
CA PHE A 186 -11.65 -3.17 41.33
C PHE A 186 -12.64 -3.59 42.43
N ASP A 187 -13.72 -4.28 42.05
CA ASP A 187 -14.72 -4.80 43.00
C ASP A 187 -14.55 -6.32 43.17
N PRO A 188 -14.00 -6.80 44.30
CA PRO A 188 -13.71 -8.21 44.48
C PRO A 188 -14.97 -9.08 44.59
N SER A 189 -16.12 -8.48 44.94
CA SER A 189 -17.36 -9.20 45.11
C SER A 189 -18.04 -9.57 43.81
N ARG A 190 -17.67 -8.89 42.72
CA ARG A 190 -18.33 -9.02 41.39
C ARG A 190 -17.55 -9.90 40.44
N ASN A 191 -16.24 -9.99 40.57
CA ASN A 191 -15.37 -10.52 39.54
C ASN A 191 -14.35 -11.52 40.12
N PRO A 192 -14.61 -12.83 39.97
CA PRO A 192 -13.73 -13.87 40.51
C PRO A 192 -12.42 -14.03 39.74
N SER A 193 -12.34 -13.53 38.48
CA SER A 193 -11.10 -13.57 37.70
C SER A 193 -10.54 -12.17 37.41
N PRO A 194 -9.20 -12.03 37.36
CA PRO A 194 -8.56 -10.75 37.05
C PRO A 194 -8.99 -10.15 35.69
N ARG A 195 -9.22 -10.99 34.69
CA ARG A 195 -9.68 -10.55 33.38
C ARG A 195 -11.09 -9.98 33.37
N GLU A 196 -12.01 -10.64 34.11
CA GLU A 196 -13.36 -10.10 34.33
C GLU A 196 -13.32 -8.77 35.08
N ALA A 197 -12.45 -8.64 36.07
CA ALA A 197 -12.28 -7.41 36.84
C ALA A 197 -11.81 -6.26 35.95
N ILE A 198 -10.87 -6.51 35.05
CA ILE A 198 -10.40 -5.53 34.05
C ILE A 198 -11.53 -5.15 33.07
N ALA A 199 -12.29 -6.12 32.58
CA ALA A 199 -13.40 -5.87 31.67
C ALA A 199 -14.52 -5.06 32.33
N GLU A 200 -14.89 -5.39 33.58
CA GLU A 200 -15.89 -4.66 34.36
C GLU A 200 -15.44 -3.22 34.68
N LEU A 201 -14.17 -3.05 35.07
CA LEU A 201 -13.56 -1.73 35.25
C LEU A 201 -13.67 -0.89 33.97
N ALA A 202 -13.37 -1.49 32.81
CA ALA A 202 -13.43 -0.83 31.52
C ALA A 202 -14.86 -0.38 31.18
N LEU A 203 -15.87 -1.21 31.45
CA LEU A 203 -17.27 -0.83 31.27
C LEU A 203 -17.66 0.37 32.14
N ARG A 204 -17.25 0.38 33.43
CA ARG A 204 -17.47 1.53 34.33
C ARG A 204 -16.74 2.80 33.85
N ALA A 205 -15.54 2.66 33.33
CA ALA A 205 -14.76 3.76 32.76
C ALA A 205 -15.44 4.32 31.51
N SER A 206 -15.87 3.45 30.58
CA SER A 206 -16.58 3.85 29.36
C SER A 206 -17.87 4.61 29.65
N ARG A 207 -18.66 4.19 30.64
CA ARG A 207 -19.86 4.91 31.08
C ARG A 207 -19.62 6.34 31.56
N ARG A 208 -18.38 6.63 31.99
CA ARG A 208 -17.94 7.95 32.42
C ARG A 208 -17.22 8.75 31.32
N GLY A 209 -17.16 8.22 30.08
CA GLY A 209 -16.54 8.87 28.93
C GLY A 209 -15.02 8.66 28.82
N PHE A 210 -14.44 7.78 29.62
CA PHE A 210 -13.06 7.37 29.46
C PHE A 210 -12.90 6.43 28.27
N GLN A 211 -11.70 6.34 27.73
CA GLN A 211 -11.40 5.67 26.48
C GLN A 211 -10.41 4.52 26.69
N HIS A 212 -10.52 3.50 25.86
CA HIS A 212 -9.59 2.39 25.78
C HIS A 212 -8.80 2.45 24.47
N ARG A 213 -7.54 2.05 24.51
CA ARG A 213 -6.62 2.09 23.37
C ARG A 213 -5.96 0.74 23.15
N LEU A 214 -5.68 0.45 21.87
CA LEU A 214 -4.80 -0.64 21.46
C LEU A 214 -3.53 -0.03 20.84
N ASP A 215 -2.38 -0.34 21.44
CA ASP A 215 -1.08 -0.01 20.83
C ASP A 215 -0.73 -1.08 19.78
N THR A 216 -0.88 -0.74 18.52
CA THR A 216 -0.58 -1.62 17.38
C THR A 216 0.88 -1.61 16.98
N GLY A 217 1.70 -0.75 17.58
CA GLY A 217 3.15 -0.69 17.38
C GLY A 217 3.96 -1.48 18.40
N THR A 218 3.30 -2.26 19.28
CA THR A 218 3.96 -3.11 20.29
C THR A 218 3.36 -4.50 20.26
N TYR A 219 4.24 -5.52 20.19
CA TYR A 219 3.87 -6.92 20.23
C TYR A 219 4.35 -7.57 21.53
N VAL A 220 3.45 -8.30 22.20
CA VAL A 220 3.70 -9.01 23.45
C VAL A 220 3.39 -10.48 23.24
N THR A 221 4.33 -11.37 23.50
CA THR A 221 4.08 -12.81 23.45
C THR A 221 3.55 -13.27 24.81
N ALA A 222 2.33 -13.81 24.84
CA ALA A 222 1.84 -14.60 25.96
C ALA A 222 2.36 -16.03 25.80
N GLN A 223 2.99 -16.57 26.86
CA GLN A 223 3.46 -17.95 26.84
C GLN A 223 2.26 -18.88 26.84
N TRP A 224 2.31 -19.87 25.94
CA TRP A 224 1.25 -20.85 25.76
C TRP A 224 1.64 -22.15 26.44
N PHE A 225 0.76 -22.67 27.30
CA PHE A 225 0.92 -23.99 27.90
C PHE A 225 -0.23 -24.90 27.48
N GLU A 226 0.05 -26.19 27.32
CA GLU A 226 -0.96 -27.20 27.02
C GLU A 226 -1.99 -27.25 28.18
N GLY A 227 -3.26 -26.96 27.88
CA GLY A 227 -4.32 -26.85 28.89
C GLY A 227 -4.58 -25.43 29.44
N PHE A 228 -3.79 -24.43 29.05
CA PHE A 228 -4.06 -23.04 29.36
C PHE A 228 -4.98 -22.44 28.28
N PRO A 229 -6.27 -22.28 28.53
CA PRO A 229 -7.09 -21.57 27.58
C PRO A 229 -6.64 -20.12 27.58
N ALA A 230 -6.13 -19.65 26.44
CA ALA A 230 -6.02 -18.23 26.13
C ALA A 230 -7.45 -17.66 25.95
N VAL A 231 -8.32 -17.94 26.90
CA VAL A 231 -9.73 -17.61 26.84
C VAL A 231 -9.87 -16.21 27.40
N GLU A 232 -10.38 -15.31 26.58
CA GLU A 232 -10.91 -14.06 27.11
C GLU A 232 -11.98 -14.39 28.17
N ALA A 233 -12.02 -13.61 29.26
CA ALA A 233 -13.07 -13.75 30.27
C ALA A 233 -14.49 -13.82 29.66
N SER A 234 -14.65 -13.25 28.49
CA SER A 234 -15.86 -13.22 27.68
C SER A 234 -16.22 -14.54 26.97
N GLU A 235 -15.34 -15.53 26.91
CA GLU A 235 -15.64 -16.85 26.33
C GLU A 235 -16.25 -17.80 27.33
N ASP A 236 -16.04 -17.61 28.64
CA ASP A 236 -16.79 -18.28 29.67
C ASP A 236 -18.23 -17.72 29.72
N GLN A 237 -19.22 -18.56 29.49
CA GLN A 237 -20.63 -18.16 29.55
C GLN A 237 -21.03 -17.52 30.89
N THR A 238 -20.42 -17.98 31.97
CA THR A 238 -20.69 -17.46 33.31
C THR A 238 -20.11 -16.04 33.46
N ALA A 239 -18.91 -15.82 32.97
CA ALA A 239 -18.27 -14.49 32.94
C ALA A 239 -19.07 -13.52 32.07
N ARG A 240 -19.49 -13.95 30.88
CA ARG A 240 -20.36 -13.15 29.99
C ARG A 240 -21.68 -12.76 30.67
N HIS A 241 -22.28 -13.68 31.37
CA HIS A 241 -23.53 -13.40 32.11
C HIS A 241 -23.32 -12.36 33.23
N ARG A 242 -22.25 -12.47 33.99
CA ARG A 242 -21.90 -11.49 35.04
C ARG A 242 -21.63 -10.09 34.44
N LEU A 243 -20.85 -10.03 33.37
CA LEU A 243 -20.55 -8.77 32.68
C LEU A 243 -21.81 -8.15 32.06
N HIS A 244 -22.71 -8.98 31.52
CA HIS A 244 -24.02 -8.50 31.02
C HIS A 244 -24.92 -7.97 32.16
N GLN A 245 -24.88 -8.59 33.33
CA GLN A 245 -25.59 -8.08 34.52
C GLN A 245 -24.99 -6.74 34.98
N ALA A 246 -23.67 -6.60 34.92
CA ALA A 246 -22.97 -5.36 35.24
C ALA A 246 -23.25 -4.25 34.23
N ASP A 247 -23.35 -4.59 32.93
CA ASP A 247 -23.66 -3.67 31.84
C ASP A 247 -24.42 -4.37 30.71
N SER A 248 -25.68 -3.96 30.50
CA SER A 248 -26.53 -4.55 29.46
C SER A 248 -26.03 -4.32 28.04
N SER A 249 -25.15 -3.34 27.80
CA SER A 249 -24.53 -3.09 26.49
C SER A 249 -23.35 -4.04 26.18
N PHE A 250 -22.86 -4.76 27.18
CA PHE A 250 -21.66 -5.61 27.04
C PHE A 250 -21.74 -6.60 25.86
N PRO A 251 -22.82 -7.37 25.63
CA PRO A 251 -22.87 -8.31 24.52
C PRO A 251 -22.70 -7.63 23.16
N ALA A 252 -23.35 -6.47 22.96
CA ALA A 252 -23.25 -5.73 21.71
C ALA A 252 -21.85 -5.12 21.50
N LEU A 253 -21.23 -4.58 22.55
CA LEU A 253 -19.87 -4.06 22.50
C LEU A 253 -18.87 -5.18 22.19
N TYR A 254 -19.03 -6.33 22.84
CA TYR A 254 -18.18 -7.50 22.62
C TYR A 254 -18.28 -8.03 21.21
N ASP A 255 -19.50 -8.21 20.71
CA ASP A 255 -19.74 -8.71 19.35
C ASP A 255 -19.22 -7.72 18.30
N TYR A 256 -19.43 -6.41 18.51
CA TYR A 256 -18.92 -5.37 17.64
C TYR A 256 -17.38 -5.42 17.59
N GLN A 257 -16.71 -5.45 18.74
CA GLN A 257 -15.25 -5.48 18.79
C GLN A 257 -14.67 -6.74 18.14
N ARG A 258 -15.34 -7.88 18.29
CA ARG A 258 -14.88 -9.18 17.79
C ARG A 258 -15.13 -9.37 16.29
N HIS A 259 -16.29 -8.98 15.82
CA HIS A 259 -16.75 -9.37 14.48
C HIS A 259 -16.77 -8.22 13.45
N ALA A 260 -16.86 -6.96 13.88
CA ALA A 260 -16.85 -5.87 12.91
C ALA A 260 -15.49 -5.69 12.24
N GLY A 261 -15.46 -5.82 10.92
CA GLY A 261 -14.24 -5.71 10.12
C GLY A 261 -13.77 -4.28 9.85
N ALA A 262 -14.62 -3.28 10.13
CA ALA A 262 -14.34 -1.86 9.88
C ALA A 262 -14.07 -1.04 11.14
N THR A 263 -13.79 -1.70 12.28
CA THR A 263 -13.36 -0.97 13.49
C THR A 263 -11.94 -0.43 13.31
N PRO A 264 -11.56 0.68 13.95
CA PRO A 264 -10.19 1.19 13.91
C PRO A 264 -9.16 0.11 14.24
N ALA A 265 -9.42 -0.72 15.25
CA ALA A 265 -8.53 -1.83 15.61
C ALA A 265 -8.42 -2.89 14.50
N ALA A 266 -9.53 -3.26 13.87
CA ALA A 266 -9.50 -4.23 12.78
C ALA A 266 -8.67 -3.74 11.59
N LEU A 267 -8.87 -2.48 11.20
CA LEU A 267 -8.14 -1.85 10.10
C LEU A 267 -6.64 -1.73 10.42
N ALA A 268 -6.31 -1.27 11.61
CA ALA A 268 -4.92 -1.16 12.05
C ALA A 268 -4.23 -2.52 12.13
N MET A 269 -4.94 -3.58 12.58
CA MET A 269 -4.40 -4.95 12.60
C MET A 269 -4.20 -5.53 11.21
N ASP A 270 -5.07 -5.20 10.23
CA ASP A 270 -4.87 -5.60 8.83
C ASP A 270 -3.60 -4.98 8.25
N VAL A 271 -3.36 -3.70 8.52
CA VAL A 271 -2.12 -3.01 8.16
C VAL A 271 -0.92 -3.65 8.87
N ALA A 272 -0.99 -3.81 10.19
CA ALA A 272 0.07 -4.43 10.98
C ALA A 272 0.44 -5.82 10.45
N ARG A 273 -0.56 -6.65 10.15
CA ARG A 273 -0.34 -7.99 9.58
C ARG A 273 0.39 -7.92 8.23
N SER A 274 -0.06 -7.05 7.35
CA SER A 274 0.55 -6.93 6.02
C SER A 274 1.97 -6.33 6.05
N LYS A 275 2.31 -5.57 7.09
CA LYS A 275 3.68 -5.12 7.32
C LYS A 275 4.62 -6.26 7.75
N VAL A 276 4.16 -7.10 8.67
CA VAL A 276 4.98 -8.17 9.26
C VAL A 276 5.04 -9.40 8.35
N LEU A 277 3.92 -9.80 7.74
CA LEU A 277 3.83 -10.99 6.90
C LEU A 277 3.93 -10.71 5.41
N GLY A 278 3.96 -9.45 5.03
CA GLY A 278 3.91 -8.99 3.65
C GLY A 278 2.48 -8.96 3.07
N LEU A 279 2.34 -8.16 2.01
CA LEU A 279 1.09 -8.00 1.26
C LEU A 279 0.80 -9.23 0.40
N ARG A 280 -0.45 -9.68 0.43
CA ARG A 280 -0.98 -10.67 -0.51
C ARG A 280 -1.75 -9.92 -1.59
N LEU A 281 -1.20 -9.90 -2.80
CA LEU A 281 -1.75 -9.16 -3.93
C LEU A 281 -2.48 -10.09 -4.91
N LEU A 282 -3.56 -9.61 -5.48
CA LEU A 282 -4.18 -10.16 -6.68
C LEU A 282 -4.18 -9.06 -7.75
N ILE A 283 -3.44 -9.29 -8.83
CA ILE A 283 -3.39 -8.36 -9.97
C ILE A 283 -4.29 -8.87 -11.08
N ASP A 284 -5.21 -8.02 -11.52
CA ASP A 284 -5.96 -8.28 -12.75
C ASP A 284 -5.05 -8.06 -13.95
N GLY A 285 -4.61 -9.13 -14.56
CA GLY A 285 -3.79 -9.17 -15.77
C GLY A 285 -4.58 -9.48 -17.04
N SER A 286 -5.91 -9.30 -17.03
CA SER A 286 -6.76 -9.64 -18.19
C SER A 286 -6.48 -8.82 -19.45
N CYS A 287 -5.65 -7.77 -19.37
CA CYS A 287 -5.12 -7.04 -20.51
C CYS A 287 -3.96 -7.77 -21.22
N LEU A 288 -3.31 -8.75 -20.57
CA LEU A 288 -2.14 -9.44 -21.12
C LEU A 288 -2.56 -10.40 -22.25
N GLY A 289 -2.57 -9.87 -23.46
CA GLY A 289 -2.86 -10.59 -24.70
C GLY A 289 -1.60 -10.82 -25.54
N PRO A 290 -1.75 -11.34 -26.77
CA PRO A 290 -0.61 -11.67 -27.64
C PRO A 290 0.18 -10.46 -28.14
N MET A 291 -0.40 -9.25 -28.09
CA MET A 291 0.26 -8.02 -28.54
C MET A 291 0.76 -7.20 -27.35
N GLU A 292 2.00 -6.77 -27.43
CA GLU A 292 2.62 -5.89 -26.43
C GLU A 292 2.43 -4.41 -26.84
N MET A 293 1.67 -3.67 -26.07
CA MET A 293 1.47 -2.23 -26.19
C MET A 293 1.74 -1.54 -24.85
N GLY A 294 1.65 -0.24 -24.76
CA GLY A 294 1.97 0.53 -23.56
C GLY A 294 1.27 0.05 -22.30
N THR A 295 0.02 -0.42 -22.37
CA THR A 295 -0.72 -0.98 -21.23
C THR A 295 -0.11 -2.30 -20.76
N GLN A 296 0.30 -3.18 -21.69
CA GLN A 296 0.93 -4.45 -21.37
C GLN A 296 2.33 -4.22 -20.75
N VAL A 297 3.15 -3.35 -21.37
CA VAL A 297 4.46 -2.95 -20.82
C VAL A 297 4.30 -2.43 -19.40
N GLN A 298 3.39 -1.47 -19.17
CA GLN A 298 3.13 -0.95 -17.83
C GLN A 298 2.74 -2.03 -16.84
N THR A 299 1.83 -2.93 -17.22
CA THR A 299 1.34 -3.99 -16.32
C THR A 299 2.46 -4.97 -15.95
N VAL A 300 3.25 -5.41 -16.94
CA VAL A 300 4.34 -6.39 -16.73
C VAL A 300 5.47 -5.76 -15.90
N GLU A 301 5.91 -4.56 -16.24
CA GLU A 301 6.97 -3.87 -15.49
C GLU A 301 6.57 -3.56 -14.05
N LEU A 302 5.31 -3.15 -13.84
CA LEU A 302 4.76 -2.97 -12.50
C LEU A 302 4.81 -4.27 -11.69
N ILE A 303 4.42 -5.41 -12.29
CA ILE A 303 4.48 -6.71 -11.62
C ILE A 303 5.93 -7.09 -11.30
N ARG A 304 6.87 -6.93 -12.26
CA ARG A 304 8.31 -7.17 -12.03
C ARG A 304 8.83 -6.35 -10.85
N ALA A 305 8.47 -5.08 -10.80
CA ALA A 305 8.88 -4.19 -9.71
C ALA A 305 8.26 -4.58 -8.36
N LEU A 306 6.98 -4.94 -8.32
CA LEU A 306 6.31 -5.42 -7.10
C LEU A 306 6.92 -6.72 -6.58
N LEU A 307 7.35 -7.63 -7.45
CA LEU A 307 8.00 -8.89 -7.06
C LEU A 307 9.36 -8.68 -6.39
N ARG A 308 10.08 -7.61 -6.76
CA ARG A 308 11.36 -7.23 -6.11
C ARG A 308 11.17 -6.65 -4.71
N ARG A 309 9.94 -6.23 -4.34
CA ARG A 309 9.66 -5.66 -3.01
C ARG A 309 9.58 -6.74 -1.94
N SER A 310 10.28 -6.52 -0.84
CA SER A 310 10.21 -7.40 0.35
C SER A 310 8.84 -7.37 1.01
N GLU A 311 8.13 -6.25 0.89
CA GLU A 311 6.78 -6.04 1.43
C GLU A 311 5.71 -6.88 0.72
N VAL A 312 6.01 -7.49 -0.43
CA VAL A 312 5.09 -8.36 -1.18
C VAL A 312 5.39 -9.82 -0.87
N ALA A 313 4.49 -10.48 -0.13
CA ALA A 313 4.62 -11.89 0.24
C ALA A 313 4.18 -12.84 -0.89
N SER A 314 3.11 -12.50 -1.61
CA SER A 314 2.59 -13.30 -2.70
C SER A 314 1.85 -12.42 -3.72
N LEU A 315 1.90 -12.83 -4.97
CA LEU A 315 1.22 -12.17 -6.07
C LEU A 315 0.43 -13.21 -6.87
N SER A 316 -0.88 -13.15 -6.76
CA SER A 316 -1.81 -13.86 -7.61
C SER A 316 -2.04 -13.04 -8.88
N LEU A 317 -1.89 -13.64 -10.05
CA LEU A 317 -2.07 -12.96 -11.33
C LEU A 317 -3.22 -13.59 -12.10
N ALA A 318 -4.28 -12.83 -12.30
CA ALA A 318 -5.46 -13.26 -13.02
C ALA A 318 -5.33 -12.90 -14.51
N VAL A 319 -5.13 -13.91 -15.36
CA VAL A 319 -4.91 -13.76 -16.80
C VAL A 319 -5.87 -14.65 -17.58
N PRO A 320 -6.13 -14.36 -18.87
CA PRO A 320 -6.95 -15.24 -19.69
C PRO A 320 -6.37 -16.65 -19.76
N PHE A 321 -7.22 -17.65 -19.47
CA PHE A 321 -6.88 -19.07 -19.52
C PHE A 321 -5.70 -19.47 -18.59
N ALA A 322 -5.42 -18.70 -17.54
CA ALA A 322 -4.26 -18.88 -16.65
C ALA A 322 -2.93 -19.06 -17.42
N ARG A 323 -2.76 -18.34 -18.53
CA ARG A 323 -1.58 -18.42 -19.41
C ARG A 323 -1.01 -17.04 -19.70
N LEU A 324 0.32 -16.89 -19.54
CA LEU A 324 1.04 -15.67 -19.90
C LEU A 324 1.49 -15.69 -21.38
N PRO A 325 1.51 -14.54 -22.03
CA PRO A 325 2.19 -14.37 -23.31
C PRO A 325 3.73 -14.46 -23.12
N ASP A 326 4.45 -14.73 -24.23
CA ASP A 326 5.90 -14.96 -24.20
C ASP A 326 6.70 -13.80 -23.57
N TYR A 327 6.30 -12.55 -23.84
CA TYR A 327 6.97 -11.35 -23.28
C TYR A 327 6.82 -11.19 -21.75
N ALA A 328 5.95 -11.96 -21.12
CA ALA A 328 5.70 -11.95 -19.68
C ALA A 328 6.00 -13.31 -19.00
N SER A 329 6.56 -14.27 -19.74
CA SER A 329 6.78 -15.63 -19.24
C SER A 329 7.78 -15.71 -18.10
N ASP A 330 8.72 -14.78 -18.01
CA ASP A 330 9.70 -14.64 -16.93
C ASP A 330 9.07 -14.45 -15.55
N LEU A 331 7.86 -13.89 -15.48
CA LEU A 331 7.15 -13.70 -14.21
C LEU A 331 6.90 -15.01 -13.46
N LEU A 332 6.85 -16.15 -14.17
CA LEU A 332 6.68 -17.47 -13.54
C LEU A 332 7.93 -18.00 -12.83
N ALA A 333 9.09 -17.41 -13.08
CA ALA A 333 10.32 -17.79 -12.42
C ALA A 333 10.35 -17.37 -10.93
N ASP A 334 9.52 -16.39 -10.54
CA ASP A 334 9.40 -15.95 -9.15
C ASP A 334 8.43 -16.84 -8.38
N GLY A 335 8.90 -17.45 -7.30
CA GLY A 335 8.11 -18.34 -6.44
C GLY A 335 6.91 -17.68 -5.74
N LYS A 336 6.83 -16.35 -5.73
CA LYS A 336 5.71 -15.58 -5.20
C LYS A 336 4.50 -15.57 -6.14
N VAL A 337 4.68 -15.89 -7.44
CA VAL A 337 3.64 -15.76 -8.47
C VAL A 337 2.79 -17.02 -8.55
N ARG A 338 1.47 -16.82 -8.61
CA ARG A 338 0.49 -17.86 -8.92
C ARG A 338 -0.49 -17.36 -9.98
N LEU A 339 -0.73 -18.19 -11.01
CA LEU A 339 -1.68 -17.85 -12.07
C LEU A 339 -3.08 -18.36 -11.75
N TYR A 340 -4.06 -17.56 -12.15
CA TYR A 340 -5.48 -17.89 -12.11
C TYR A 340 -6.13 -17.47 -13.43
N ASP A 341 -7.17 -18.20 -13.85
CA ASP A 341 -8.00 -17.73 -14.96
C ASP A 341 -8.87 -16.56 -14.49
N CYS A 342 -8.75 -15.43 -15.16
CA CYS A 342 -9.52 -14.23 -14.83
C CYS A 342 -11.05 -14.44 -14.94
N HIS A 343 -11.52 -15.42 -15.71
CA HIS A 343 -12.93 -15.78 -15.84
C HIS A 343 -13.42 -16.69 -14.70
N GLU A 344 -12.51 -17.43 -14.04
CA GLU A 344 -12.81 -18.42 -13.00
C GLU A 344 -12.31 -18.04 -11.60
N LEU A 345 -11.92 -16.80 -11.40
CA LEU A 345 -11.34 -16.29 -10.13
C LEU A 345 -12.15 -16.67 -8.89
N GLN A 346 -13.46 -16.73 -8.99
CA GLN A 346 -14.37 -17.10 -7.90
C GLN A 346 -14.21 -18.52 -7.38
N PHE A 347 -13.63 -19.42 -8.20
CA PHE A 347 -13.45 -20.85 -7.86
C PHE A 347 -11.99 -21.18 -7.55
N SER A 348 -11.11 -20.22 -7.63
CA SER A 348 -9.67 -20.45 -7.66
C SER A 348 -9.05 -20.89 -6.33
N GLY A 349 -9.78 -20.80 -5.21
CA GLY A 349 -9.20 -21.04 -3.89
C GLY A 349 -8.06 -20.07 -3.54
N ALA A 350 -7.99 -18.93 -4.21
CA ALA A 350 -6.96 -17.90 -3.98
C ALA A 350 -6.93 -17.42 -2.53
N GLY A 351 -7.99 -17.70 -1.77
CA GLY A 351 -8.17 -17.21 -0.41
C GLY A 351 -8.40 -15.70 -0.38
N GLU A 352 -8.58 -15.16 0.79
CA GLU A 352 -8.70 -13.72 0.98
C GLU A 352 -7.34 -13.04 0.72
N VAL A 353 -7.28 -12.13 -0.25
CA VAL A 353 -6.11 -11.28 -0.51
C VAL A 353 -6.29 -9.90 0.13
N ASP A 354 -5.17 -9.22 0.37
CA ASP A 354 -5.24 -7.90 0.99
C ASP A 354 -5.68 -6.84 -0.01
N ILE A 355 -5.11 -6.88 -1.23
CA ILE A 355 -5.42 -5.94 -2.32
C ILE A 355 -5.69 -6.72 -3.60
N LEU A 356 -6.81 -6.39 -4.26
CA LEU A 356 -7.03 -6.67 -5.67
C LEU A 356 -6.79 -5.38 -6.44
N HIS A 357 -5.85 -5.39 -7.38
CA HIS A 357 -5.53 -4.22 -8.19
C HIS A 357 -5.70 -4.51 -9.68
N ARG A 358 -6.48 -3.67 -10.36
CA ARG A 358 -6.56 -3.58 -11.82
C ARG A 358 -5.67 -2.43 -12.29
N PRO A 359 -4.46 -2.68 -12.83
CA PRO A 359 -3.48 -1.65 -13.17
C PRO A 359 -3.72 -0.99 -14.54
N PHE A 360 -4.89 -1.13 -15.12
CA PHE A 360 -5.27 -0.59 -16.41
C PHE A 360 -6.74 -0.17 -16.46
N GLN A 361 -7.13 0.50 -17.56
CA GLN A 361 -8.47 1.04 -17.75
C GLN A 361 -9.59 0.01 -17.54
N PRO A 362 -10.65 0.35 -16.80
CA PRO A 362 -11.85 -0.46 -16.68
C PRO A 362 -12.74 -0.34 -17.94
N ASP A 363 -12.25 -0.89 -19.06
CA ASP A 363 -12.89 -0.90 -20.35
C ASP A 363 -14.12 -1.82 -20.41
N ARG A 364 -14.25 -2.75 -19.47
CA ARG A 364 -15.33 -3.72 -19.34
C ARG A 364 -15.93 -3.68 -17.94
N PRO A 365 -17.19 -4.16 -17.77
CA PRO A 365 -17.79 -4.27 -16.46
C PRO A 365 -16.94 -5.08 -15.49
N ILE A 366 -16.76 -4.56 -14.28
CA ILE A 366 -16.06 -5.23 -13.19
C ILE A 366 -17.06 -6.03 -12.35
N PRO A 367 -16.80 -7.29 -12.01
CA PRO A 367 -17.67 -8.10 -11.14
C PRO A 367 -17.46 -7.75 -9.66
N TRP A 368 -17.95 -6.59 -9.24
CA TRP A 368 -17.67 -5.97 -7.94
C TRP A 368 -17.95 -6.90 -6.76
N ASP A 369 -19.12 -7.55 -6.73
CA ASP A 369 -19.48 -8.44 -5.61
C ASP A 369 -18.47 -9.58 -5.42
N ARG A 370 -17.92 -10.09 -6.54
CA ARG A 370 -16.90 -11.14 -6.51
C ARG A 370 -15.57 -10.60 -6.04
N TRP A 371 -15.15 -9.45 -6.57
CA TRP A 371 -13.88 -8.85 -6.22
C TRP A 371 -13.83 -8.44 -4.75
N GLN A 372 -14.91 -7.83 -4.25
CA GLN A 372 -15.07 -7.47 -2.84
C GLN A 372 -15.22 -8.69 -1.92
N GLY A 373 -15.60 -9.85 -2.44
CA GLY A 373 -15.63 -11.12 -1.70
C GLY A 373 -14.26 -11.81 -1.59
N ILE A 374 -13.30 -11.49 -2.48
CA ILE A 374 -11.97 -12.10 -2.51
C ILE A 374 -10.91 -11.19 -1.85
N ALA A 375 -11.07 -9.88 -1.97
CA ALA A 375 -10.09 -8.91 -1.52
C ALA A 375 -10.63 -8.04 -0.38
N LYS A 376 -9.75 -7.69 0.56
CA LYS A 376 -10.08 -6.69 1.59
C LYS A 376 -10.31 -5.31 0.98
N ARG A 377 -9.53 -4.95 -0.07
CA ARG A 377 -9.66 -3.69 -0.81
C ARG A 377 -9.46 -3.89 -2.29
N VAL A 378 -10.17 -3.08 -3.07
CA VAL A 378 -10.07 -3.06 -4.54
C VAL A 378 -9.51 -1.72 -4.99
N VAL A 379 -8.43 -1.76 -5.76
CA VAL A 379 -7.75 -0.60 -6.35
C VAL A 379 -7.88 -0.67 -7.86
N VAL A 380 -8.13 0.46 -8.52
CA VAL A 380 -8.21 0.55 -9.98
C VAL A 380 -7.31 1.68 -10.46
N THR A 381 -6.51 1.42 -11.50
CA THR A 381 -5.74 2.46 -12.18
C THR A 381 -6.51 3.05 -13.35
N LEU A 382 -6.56 4.37 -13.42
CA LEU A 382 -6.95 5.11 -14.60
C LEU A 382 -5.69 5.67 -15.27
N GLN A 383 -5.41 5.20 -16.48
CA GLN A 383 -4.25 5.63 -17.25
C GLN A 383 -4.47 7.02 -17.86
N ASP A 384 -5.69 7.30 -18.29
CA ASP A 384 -6.14 8.56 -18.89
C ASP A 384 -7.68 8.62 -18.94
N LEU A 385 -8.22 9.73 -19.46
CA LEU A 385 -9.63 9.88 -19.78
C LEU A 385 -9.88 10.18 -21.26
N ILE A 386 -8.93 9.82 -22.15
CA ILE A 386 -9.01 10.12 -23.58
C ILE A 386 -10.23 9.45 -24.22
N ALA A 387 -10.34 8.13 -24.09
CA ALA A 387 -11.48 7.39 -24.63
C ALA A 387 -12.81 7.70 -23.89
N TYR A 388 -12.74 8.14 -22.65
CA TYR A 388 -13.91 8.61 -21.90
C TYR A 388 -14.48 9.91 -22.49
N ARG A 389 -13.62 10.82 -22.92
CA ARG A 389 -13.98 12.13 -23.49
C ARG A 389 -14.25 12.06 -25.00
N ILE A 390 -13.61 11.16 -25.73
CA ILE A 390 -13.64 11.10 -27.19
C ILE A 390 -14.45 9.90 -27.69
N GLY A 391 -15.70 10.15 -28.11
CA GLY A 391 -16.63 9.10 -28.56
C GLY A 391 -16.19 8.35 -29.84
N SER A 392 -15.38 8.96 -30.70
CA SER A 392 -14.91 8.34 -31.94
C SER A 392 -13.98 7.12 -31.73
N TYR A 393 -13.50 6.90 -30.51
CA TYR A 393 -12.71 5.70 -30.18
C TYR A 393 -13.56 4.44 -29.95
N HIS A 394 -14.86 4.57 -30.06
CA HIS A 394 -15.81 3.48 -29.83
C HIS A 394 -16.55 3.11 -31.13
N SER A 395 -17.17 1.94 -31.15
CA SER A 395 -17.92 1.45 -32.32
C SER A 395 -19.25 2.20 -32.54
N GLY A 396 -19.65 3.05 -31.60
CA GLY A 396 -20.87 3.83 -31.66
C GLY A 396 -21.21 4.42 -30.28
N GLY A 397 -22.28 5.21 -30.23
CA GLY A 397 -22.69 5.92 -29.03
C GLY A 397 -22.99 5.01 -27.83
N GLU A 398 -23.61 3.84 -28.05
CA GLU A 398 -23.84 2.86 -26.97
C GLU A 398 -22.57 2.31 -26.35
N ALA A 399 -21.59 1.95 -27.19
CA ALA A 399 -20.29 1.46 -26.72
C ALA A 399 -19.56 2.54 -25.91
N TRP A 400 -19.61 3.79 -26.39
CA TRP A 400 -19.03 4.92 -25.63
C TRP A 400 -19.73 5.14 -24.28
N LEU A 401 -21.06 5.16 -24.25
CA LEU A 401 -21.82 5.30 -23.01
C LEU A 401 -21.58 4.13 -22.06
N SER A 402 -21.43 2.90 -22.57
CA SER A 402 -21.05 1.74 -21.78
C SER A 402 -19.68 1.88 -21.14
N TYR A 403 -18.69 2.32 -21.93
CA TYR A 403 -17.34 2.61 -21.43
C TYR A 403 -17.36 3.68 -20.33
N ARG A 404 -18.10 4.78 -20.56
CA ARG A 404 -18.27 5.84 -19.54
C ARG A 404 -18.88 5.31 -18.25
N ARG A 405 -19.91 4.45 -18.34
CA ARG A 405 -20.51 3.81 -17.16
C ARG A 405 -19.51 2.98 -16.41
N ASN A 406 -18.68 2.17 -17.07
CA ASN A 406 -17.66 1.34 -16.44
C ASN A 406 -16.63 2.18 -15.64
N ILE A 407 -16.13 3.27 -16.25
CA ILE A 407 -15.22 4.21 -15.57
C ILE A 407 -15.90 4.86 -14.37
N THR A 408 -17.12 5.37 -14.55
CA THR A 408 -17.88 6.02 -13.47
C THR A 408 -18.14 5.06 -12.31
N GLU A 409 -18.53 3.81 -12.63
CA GLU A 409 -18.77 2.78 -11.63
C GLU A 409 -17.47 2.38 -10.91
N ALA A 410 -16.35 2.28 -11.64
CA ALA A 410 -15.05 1.98 -11.04
C ALA A 410 -14.64 3.06 -10.03
N CYS A 411 -14.78 4.34 -10.39
CA CYS A 411 -14.52 5.45 -9.47
C CYS A 411 -15.45 5.43 -8.25
N ALA A 412 -16.71 4.99 -8.42
CA ALA A 412 -17.67 4.97 -7.33
C ALA A 412 -17.47 3.79 -6.35
N LYS A 413 -17.01 2.63 -6.83
CA LYS A 413 -16.96 1.38 -6.06
C LYS A 413 -15.57 0.95 -5.61
N ALA A 414 -14.52 1.40 -6.30
CA ALA A 414 -13.14 1.11 -5.86
C ALA A 414 -12.84 1.79 -4.52
N ASP A 415 -12.02 1.14 -3.68
CA ASP A 415 -11.52 1.71 -2.44
C ASP A 415 -10.51 2.83 -2.69
N ALA A 416 -9.81 2.75 -3.82
CA ALA A 416 -8.93 3.80 -4.32
C ALA A 416 -8.82 3.77 -5.84
N VAL A 417 -8.57 4.95 -6.42
CA VAL A 417 -8.21 5.13 -7.82
C VAL A 417 -6.77 5.63 -7.90
N VAL A 418 -5.96 4.95 -8.69
CA VAL A 418 -4.58 5.34 -9.01
C VAL A 418 -4.58 6.08 -10.35
N ALA A 419 -4.05 7.29 -10.37
CA ALA A 419 -3.77 8.09 -11.56
C ALA A 419 -2.27 8.03 -11.86
N ILE A 420 -1.88 7.82 -13.12
CA ILE A 420 -0.47 7.66 -13.49
C ILE A 420 0.28 8.99 -13.65
N SER A 421 -0.42 10.12 -13.56
CA SER A 421 0.14 11.47 -13.61
C SER A 421 -0.76 12.43 -12.83
N LYS A 422 -0.24 13.61 -12.46
CA LYS A 422 -1.06 14.69 -11.88
C LYS A 422 -2.11 15.20 -12.89
N ASP A 423 -1.78 15.21 -14.16
CA ASP A 423 -2.70 15.57 -15.24
C ASP A 423 -3.90 14.63 -15.30
N THR A 424 -3.66 13.31 -15.23
CA THR A 424 -4.75 12.31 -15.13
C THR A 424 -5.57 12.51 -13.84
N SER A 425 -4.93 12.76 -12.71
CA SER A 425 -5.62 13.02 -11.45
C SER A 425 -6.50 14.28 -11.53
N ALA A 426 -6.00 15.37 -12.13
CA ALA A 426 -6.77 16.59 -12.36
C ALA A 426 -7.97 16.32 -13.28
N SER A 427 -7.77 15.55 -14.36
CA SER A 427 -8.85 15.13 -15.25
C SER A 427 -9.94 14.33 -14.54
N ILE A 428 -9.57 13.43 -13.62
CA ILE A 428 -10.54 12.68 -12.79
C ILE A 428 -11.34 13.65 -11.90
N ALA A 429 -10.69 14.64 -11.30
CA ALA A 429 -11.34 15.63 -10.46
C ALA A 429 -12.31 16.53 -11.26
N GLU A 430 -11.94 16.91 -12.49
CA GLU A 430 -12.79 17.71 -13.39
C GLU A 430 -14.10 16.99 -13.75
N GLU A 431 -14.07 15.67 -13.98
CA GLU A 431 -15.25 14.87 -14.33
C GLU A 431 -16.20 14.65 -13.15
N ARG A 432 -15.79 15.01 -11.92
CA ARG A 432 -16.60 14.94 -10.70
C ARG A 432 -17.19 13.54 -10.45
N PHE A 433 -16.39 12.52 -10.65
CA PHE A 433 -16.78 11.17 -10.27
C PHE A 433 -17.10 11.08 -8.78
N ASN A 434 -17.95 10.11 -8.41
CA ASN A 434 -18.28 9.85 -7.00
C ASN A 434 -17.10 9.15 -6.28
N ILE A 435 -16.00 9.88 -6.12
CA ILE A 435 -14.80 9.47 -5.38
C ILE A 435 -14.29 10.66 -4.58
N ALA A 436 -13.87 10.43 -3.35
CA ALA A 436 -13.27 11.48 -2.53
C ALA A 436 -11.84 11.81 -3.01
N PRO A 437 -11.43 13.09 -2.97
CA PRO A 437 -10.09 13.48 -3.42
C PRO A 437 -8.94 12.73 -2.73
N ASP A 438 -9.09 12.37 -1.48
CA ASP A 438 -8.11 11.62 -0.68
C ASP A 438 -8.10 10.11 -0.99
N GLN A 439 -8.94 9.64 -1.90
CA GLN A 439 -8.96 8.29 -2.46
C GLN A 439 -8.35 8.24 -3.87
N ILE A 440 -7.89 9.37 -4.42
CA ILE A 440 -7.19 9.46 -5.69
C ILE A 440 -5.70 9.59 -5.39
N TYR A 441 -4.93 8.60 -5.78
CA TYR A 441 -3.48 8.54 -5.57
C TYR A 441 -2.75 8.73 -6.88
N VAL A 442 -1.72 9.59 -6.88
CA VAL A 442 -0.86 9.74 -8.05
C VAL A 442 0.35 8.83 -7.90
N VAL A 443 0.42 7.79 -8.74
CA VAL A 443 1.55 6.87 -8.80
C VAL A 443 2.09 6.90 -10.23
N LYS A 444 3.24 7.55 -10.40
CA LYS A 444 3.86 7.72 -11.71
C LYS A 444 4.41 6.39 -12.22
N ASN A 445 4.34 6.17 -13.54
CA ASN A 445 4.98 5.02 -14.17
C ASN A 445 6.51 5.17 -14.15
N GLY A 446 7.21 4.04 -14.15
CA GLY A 446 8.63 3.99 -14.49
C GLY A 446 8.86 4.20 -15.99
N SER A 447 10.05 4.61 -16.34
CA SER A 447 10.50 4.79 -17.72
C SER A 447 11.82 4.04 -18.02
N ASP A 448 12.32 3.29 -17.05
CA ASP A 448 13.62 2.60 -17.05
C ASP A 448 13.56 1.15 -17.56
N HIS A 449 12.45 0.74 -18.19
CA HIS A 449 12.29 -0.64 -18.69
C HIS A 449 13.19 -0.96 -19.92
N LEU A 450 13.77 0.04 -20.55
CA LEU A 450 14.76 -0.13 -21.62
C LEU A 450 16.20 0.01 -21.12
N ASP A 451 16.42 0.25 -19.83
CA ASP A 451 17.76 0.30 -19.27
C ASP A 451 18.38 -1.10 -19.26
N GLY A 452 19.48 -1.26 -19.97
CA GLY A 452 20.20 -2.53 -20.06
C GLY A 452 20.26 -3.14 -21.46
N ASN A 453 20.48 -4.41 -21.53
CA ASN A 453 20.76 -5.15 -22.77
C ASN A 453 19.45 -5.42 -23.54
N THR A 454 18.99 -4.45 -24.29
CA THR A 454 17.84 -4.63 -25.20
C THR A 454 18.34 -5.22 -26.52
N GLU A 455 17.83 -6.39 -26.88
CA GLU A 455 18.12 -6.99 -28.18
C GLU A 455 17.57 -6.09 -29.30
N GLU A 456 18.40 -5.85 -30.32
CA GLU A 456 18.02 -5.11 -31.52
C GLU A 456 17.80 -6.05 -32.70
N GLU A 457 16.77 -5.76 -33.43
CA GLU A 457 16.47 -6.42 -34.69
C GLU A 457 16.38 -5.38 -35.81
N THR A 458 17.26 -5.49 -36.82
CA THR A 458 17.24 -4.56 -37.98
C THR A 458 15.99 -4.80 -38.81
N PRO A 459 15.17 -3.77 -39.10
CA PRO A 459 13.94 -3.94 -39.84
C PRO A 459 14.19 -4.34 -41.31
N LEU A 460 13.73 -5.50 -41.73
CA LEU A 460 13.88 -5.98 -43.12
C LEU A 460 13.42 -4.98 -44.18
N PRO A 461 12.29 -4.27 -44.03
CA PRO A 461 11.85 -3.27 -45.02
C PRO A 461 12.84 -2.11 -45.22
N LEU A 462 13.67 -1.80 -44.20
CA LEU A 462 14.70 -0.77 -44.30
C LEU A 462 15.95 -1.31 -44.95
N VAL A 463 16.32 -2.57 -44.70
CA VAL A 463 17.43 -3.26 -45.34
C VAL A 463 17.19 -3.35 -46.87
N GLU A 464 16.01 -3.80 -47.26
CA GLU A 464 15.62 -3.95 -48.67
C GLU A 464 15.66 -2.62 -49.46
N ARG A 465 15.47 -1.49 -48.77
CA ARG A 465 15.53 -0.15 -49.33
C ARG A 465 16.88 0.53 -49.19
N GLY A 466 17.88 -0.15 -48.64
CA GLY A 466 19.23 0.41 -48.39
C GLY A 466 19.23 1.52 -47.32
N MET A 467 18.22 1.57 -46.45
CA MET A 467 18.05 2.61 -45.41
C MET A 467 18.54 2.09 -44.08
N VAL A 468 19.80 1.68 -43.99
CA VAL A 468 20.34 0.93 -42.84
C VAL A 468 20.99 1.80 -41.75
N ALA A 469 21.15 3.11 -41.98
CA ALA A 469 21.74 4.00 -40.97
C ALA A 469 21.16 5.41 -40.99
N SER A 470 20.77 5.87 -39.82
CA SER A 470 20.67 7.27 -39.32
C SER A 470 20.32 8.38 -40.32
N ASN A 471 19.30 8.23 -41.11
CA ASN A 471 18.79 9.39 -41.90
C ASN A 471 17.26 9.37 -41.94
N PHE A 472 16.64 9.16 -40.80
CA PHE A 472 15.18 9.20 -40.67
C PHE A 472 14.71 9.85 -39.42
N VAL A 473 13.55 10.47 -39.47
CA VAL A 473 12.74 10.85 -38.30
C VAL A 473 11.75 9.73 -38.03
N LEU A 474 11.49 9.48 -36.74
CA LEU A 474 10.62 8.41 -36.28
C LEU A 474 9.34 8.96 -35.69
N VAL A 475 8.19 8.38 -36.04
CA VAL A 475 6.94 8.49 -35.28
C VAL A 475 6.60 7.13 -34.71
N LEU A 476 6.55 7.01 -33.40
CA LEU A 476 6.27 5.76 -32.71
C LEU A 476 4.93 5.83 -31.97
N GLY A 477 4.06 4.85 -32.18
CA GLY A 477 2.77 4.71 -31.52
C GLY A 477 1.66 4.30 -32.45
N ALA A 478 0.61 3.71 -31.89
CA ALA A 478 -0.57 3.27 -32.66
C ALA A 478 -1.27 4.44 -33.33
N THR A 479 -2.04 4.16 -34.41
CA THR A 479 -2.71 5.17 -35.28
C THR A 479 -3.89 5.86 -34.59
N TYR A 480 -3.84 6.17 -33.32
CA TYR A 480 -4.87 6.98 -32.65
C TYR A 480 -4.82 8.43 -33.12
N ALA A 481 -5.99 9.04 -33.30
CA ALA A 481 -6.10 10.41 -33.84
C ALA A 481 -5.35 11.44 -32.98
N HIS A 482 -5.37 11.30 -31.64
CA HIS A 482 -4.64 12.19 -30.70
C HIS A 482 -3.11 12.12 -30.83
N LYS A 483 -2.56 11.12 -31.51
CA LYS A 483 -1.12 11.05 -31.79
C LYS A 483 -0.69 12.02 -32.86
N ASN A 484 -1.65 12.65 -33.58
CA ASN A 484 -1.43 13.68 -34.61
C ASN A 484 -0.36 13.28 -35.62
N ARG A 485 -0.44 12.03 -36.12
CA ARG A 485 0.53 11.49 -37.08
C ARG A 485 0.54 12.25 -38.40
N ASP A 486 -0.58 12.84 -38.81
CA ASP A 486 -0.71 13.75 -39.94
C ASP A 486 0.08 15.06 -39.74
N VAL A 487 0.12 15.59 -38.50
CA VAL A 487 0.98 16.74 -38.16
C VAL A 487 2.44 16.36 -38.33
N ALA A 488 2.85 15.17 -37.89
CA ALA A 488 4.22 14.68 -38.08
C ALA A 488 4.59 14.56 -39.54
N ILE A 489 3.66 14.11 -40.42
CA ILE A 489 3.88 14.09 -41.87
C ILE A 489 4.14 15.51 -42.40
N ARG A 490 3.35 16.50 -41.97
CA ARG A 490 3.51 17.90 -42.42
C ARG A 490 4.80 18.52 -41.87
N VAL A 491 5.20 18.23 -40.66
CA VAL A 491 6.49 18.63 -40.08
C VAL A 491 7.64 18.07 -40.90
N TRP A 492 7.61 16.79 -41.23
CA TRP A 492 8.61 16.14 -42.06
C TRP A 492 8.66 16.74 -43.49
N GLN A 493 7.50 17.03 -44.10
CA GLN A 493 7.43 17.69 -45.39
C GLN A 493 8.04 19.09 -45.37
N GLU A 494 7.86 19.83 -44.25
CA GLU A 494 8.48 21.14 -44.05
C GLU A 494 10.01 21.02 -43.89
N LEU A 495 10.53 20.02 -43.15
CA LEU A 495 11.97 19.74 -43.09
C LEU A 495 12.57 19.44 -44.46
N ARG A 496 11.87 18.66 -45.28
CA ARG A 496 12.30 18.40 -46.68
C ARG A 496 12.28 19.67 -47.54
N ARG A 497 11.27 20.52 -47.38
CA ARG A 497 11.20 21.82 -48.09
C ARG A 497 12.37 22.73 -47.73
N ARG A 498 12.89 22.63 -46.51
CA ARG A 498 14.09 23.32 -46.02
C ARG A 498 15.40 22.71 -46.53
N GLY A 499 15.34 21.59 -47.25
CA GLY A 499 16.50 20.94 -47.86
C GLY A 499 17.03 19.69 -47.20
N HIS A 500 16.40 19.24 -46.08
CA HIS A 500 16.83 18.02 -45.41
C HIS A 500 16.41 16.77 -46.20
N GLN A 501 17.39 15.96 -46.61
CA GLN A 501 17.18 14.69 -47.29
C GLN A 501 16.99 13.57 -46.25
N ILE A 502 15.83 13.54 -45.60
CA ILE A 502 15.54 12.64 -44.46
C ILE A 502 14.25 11.85 -44.72
N ALA A 503 14.22 10.58 -44.36
CA ALA A 503 13.04 9.74 -44.43
C ALA A 503 12.12 9.95 -43.22
N LEU A 504 10.83 9.57 -43.38
CA LEU A 504 9.88 9.44 -42.25
C LEU A 504 9.48 7.97 -42.07
N ILE A 505 9.73 7.44 -40.89
CA ILE A 505 9.26 6.11 -40.50
C ILE A 505 8.14 6.25 -39.45
N MET A 506 7.00 5.68 -39.77
CA MET A 506 5.81 5.71 -38.90
C MET A 506 5.53 4.29 -38.43
N ALA A 507 5.94 3.96 -37.19
CA ALA A 507 5.81 2.64 -36.61
C ALA A 507 4.70 2.59 -35.57
N GLY A 508 3.92 1.49 -35.55
CA GLY A 508 2.90 1.22 -34.53
C GLY A 508 1.60 0.68 -35.10
N ALA A 509 0.87 -0.04 -34.25
CA ALA A 509 -0.33 -0.78 -34.58
C ALA A 509 -1.43 0.11 -35.21
N VAL A 510 -2.15 -0.47 -36.19
CA VAL A 510 -3.32 0.16 -36.78
C VAL A 510 -4.53 -0.09 -35.91
N VAL A 511 -5.14 0.97 -35.41
CA VAL A 511 -6.37 0.86 -34.63
C VAL A 511 -7.61 0.96 -35.48
N PRO A 512 -8.66 0.15 -35.20
CA PRO A 512 -9.88 0.11 -36.01
C PRO A 512 -10.81 1.30 -35.77
N LYS A 513 -10.69 1.99 -34.64
CA LYS A 513 -11.54 3.11 -34.22
C LYS A 513 -10.69 4.27 -33.68
N GLY A 514 -11.17 5.51 -33.95
CA GLY A 514 -10.40 6.70 -33.57
C GLY A 514 -9.05 6.81 -34.27
N SER A 515 -8.92 6.23 -35.45
CA SER A 515 -7.69 6.15 -36.24
C SER A 515 -7.42 7.45 -36.98
N SER A 516 -6.16 7.86 -37.06
CA SER A 516 -5.65 8.99 -37.86
C SER A 516 -5.44 8.66 -39.33
N ARG A 517 -5.79 7.46 -39.80
CA ARG A 517 -5.45 7.02 -41.19
C ARG A 517 -6.03 7.89 -42.30
N ALA A 518 -7.23 8.43 -42.09
CA ALA A 518 -7.83 9.34 -43.08
C ALA A 518 -7.02 10.64 -43.16
N GLU A 519 -6.67 11.23 -42.05
CA GLU A 519 -5.88 12.44 -41.92
C GLU A 519 -4.45 12.23 -42.44
N GLU A 520 -3.83 11.07 -42.13
CA GLU A 520 -2.54 10.68 -42.71
C GLU A 520 -2.59 10.56 -44.21
N THR A 521 -3.67 9.99 -44.78
CA THR A 521 -3.85 9.87 -46.25
C THR A 521 -3.97 11.25 -46.90
N ILE A 522 -4.73 12.16 -46.29
CA ILE A 522 -4.90 13.54 -46.80
C ILE A 522 -3.60 14.34 -46.70
N ALA A 523 -2.79 14.08 -45.65
CA ALA A 523 -1.52 14.79 -45.43
C ALA A 523 -0.41 14.36 -46.43
N ARG A 524 -0.48 13.12 -46.97
CA ARG A 524 0.48 12.62 -47.97
C ARG A 524 0.38 13.37 -49.28
N ARG A 525 1.52 13.55 -49.97
CA ARG A 525 1.63 14.17 -51.27
C ARG A 525 2.23 13.19 -52.30
N ASP A 526 1.98 13.45 -53.59
CA ASP A 526 2.67 12.72 -54.64
C ASP A 526 4.18 12.96 -54.53
N GLY A 527 4.98 11.87 -54.53
CA GLY A 527 6.43 11.94 -54.39
C GLY A 527 6.96 11.81 -52.96
N ASP A 528 6.13 11.46 -51.99
CA ASP A 528 6.56 11.15 -50.61
C ASP A 528 7.14 9.72 -50.51
N ASP A 529 8.06 9.35 -51.42
CA ASP A 529 8.65 8.01 -51.55
C ASP A 529 9.51 7.61 -50.33
N LEU A 530 9.94 8.59 -49.53
CA LEU A 530 10.72 8.38 -48.30
C LEU A 530 9.84 8.25 -47.05
N LEU A 531 8.50 8.18 -47.20
CA LEU A 531 7.59 7.92 -46.09
C LEU A 531 7.27 6.42 -46.01
N LEU A 532 7.69 5.77 -44.94
CA LEU A 532 7.42 4.36 -44.69
C LEU A 532 6.47 4.18 -43.50
N THR A 533 5.56 3.22 -43.63
CA THR A 533 4.66 2.82 -42.54
C THR A 533 4.95 1.37 -42.14
N MET A 534 5.15 1.13 -40.85
CA MET A 534 5.43 -0.17 -40.25
C MET A 534 4.37 -0.47 -39.18
N PRO A 535 3.26 -1.16 -39.54
CA PRO A 535 2.13 -1.33 -38.60
C PRO A 535 2.42 -2.31 -37.48
N ASP A 536 3.26 -3.31 -37.72
CA ASP A 536 3.61 -4.34 -36.77
C ASP A 536 5.13 -4.39 -36.60
N VAL A 537 5.62 -4.03 -35.46
CA VAL A 537 7.04 -4.05 -35.09
C VAL A 537 7.27 -4.87 -33.86
N SER A 538 8.26 -5.76 -33.86
CA SER A 538 8.73 -6.47 -32.72
C SER A 538 9.40 -5.51 -31.70
N SER A 539 9.57 -5.95 -30.45
CA SER A 539 10.31 -5.19 -29.45
C SER A 539 11.74 -4.87 -29.93
N GLY A 540 12.44 -5.83 -30.54
CA GLY A 540 13.78 -5.63 -31.10
C GLY A 540 13.81 -4.62 -32.23
N VAL A 541 12.84 -4.67 -33.14
CA VAL A 541 12.69 -3.65 -34.23
C VAL A 541 12.38 -2.27 -33.65
N ARG A 542 11.50 -2.18 -32.66
CA ARG A 542 11.19 -0.92 -31.97
C ARG A 542 12.43 -0.30 -31.33
N THR A 543 13.23 -1.11 -30.63
CA THR A 543 14.49 -0.67 -30.02
C THR A 543 15.46 -0.18 -31.07
N TRP A 544 15.61 -0.91 -32.18
CA TRP A 544 16.46 -0.50 -33.30
C TRP A 544 16.02 0.85 -33.90
N LEU A 545 14.70 1.01 -34.14
CA LEU A 545 14.16 2.26 -34.69
C LEU A 545 14.41 3.45 -33.77
N LEU A 546 14.19 3.29 -32.47
CA LEU A 546 14.43 4.33 -31.47
C LEU A 546 15.93 4.71 -31.40
N ARG A 547 16.84 3.75 -31.43
CA ARG A 547 18.29 3.99 -31.28
C ARG A 547 18.88 4.65 -32.55
N HIS A 548 18.36 4.33 -33.70
CA HIS A 548 18.92 4.78 -35.00
C HIS A 548 18.18 5.96 -35.65
N ALA A 549 17.10 6.43 -35.07
CA ALA A 549 16.42 7.62 -35.52
C ALA A 549 17.26 8.88 -35.26
N SER A 550 17.26 9.83 -36.20
CA SER A 550 17.90 11.13 -36.00
C SER A 550 17.13 11.99 -34.98
N VAL A 551 15.81 11.94 -35.03
CA VAL A 551 14.86 12.62 -34.11
C VAL A 551 13.57 11.80 -34.05
N VAL A 552 12.97 11.71 -32.89
CA VAL A 552 11.59 11.23 -32.71
C VAL A 552 10.63 12.43 -32.79
N LEU A 553 9.63 12.37 -33.67
CA LEU A 553 8.54 13.34 -33.70
C LEU A 553 7.38 12.81 -32.89
N TYR A 554 6.98 13.55 -31.86
CA TYR A 554 5.92 13.15 -30.92
C TYR A 554 4.90 14.27 -30.72
N PRO A 555 4.12 14.64 -31.77
CA PRO A 555 3.19 15.76 -31.76
C PRO A 555 1.84 15.42 -31.10
N THR A 556 1.81 14.47 -30.18
CA THR A 556 0.60 14.03 -29.50
C THR A 556 -0.11 15.19 -28.77
N SER A 557 -1.45 15.17 -28.75
CA SER A 557 -2.27 16.18 -28.06
C SER A 557 -3.04 15.64 -26.86
N ALA A 558 -2.90 14.35 -26.57
CA ALA A 558 -3.46 13.73 -25.38
C ALA A 558 -2.60 12.53 -24.97
N GLU A 559 -2.26 12.45 -23.70
CA GLU A 559 -1.50 11.36 -23.10
C GLU A 559 -1.90 11.14 -21.64
N GLY A 560 -1.75 9.91 -21.18
CA GLY A 560 -1.81 9.63 -19.74
C GLY A 560 -0.47 9.85 -19.06
N PHE A 561 0.64 9.48 -19.75
CA PHE A 561 2.01 9.62 -19.25
C PHE A 561 2.98 10.10 -20.33
N GLY A 562 3.08 9.40 -21.47
CA GLY A 562 3.98 9.74 -22.57
C GLY A 562 5.37 9.09 -22.41
N LEU A 563 5.45 7.76 -22.51
CA LEU A 563 6.70 7.01 -22.34
C LEU A 563 7.71 7.24 -23.47
N VAL A 564 7.25 7.49 -24.71
CA VAL A 564 8.11 7.53 -25.89
C VAL A 564 9.30 8.50 -25.80
N PRO A 565 9.18 9.74 -25.31
CA PRO A 565 10.32 10.61 -25.10
C PRO A 565 11.39 10.04 -24.17
N PHE A 566 11.00 9.35 -23.11
CA PHE A 566 11.93 8.72 -22.15
C PHE A 566 12.62 7.52 -22.78
N GLU A 567 11.88 6.66 -23.50
CA GLU A 567 12.42 5.52 -24.24
C GLU A 567 13.43 5.97 -25.30
N ALA A 568 13.12 7.03 -26.05
CA ALA A 568 14.03 7.60 -27.03
C ALA A 568 15.31 8.13 -26.38
N ALA A 569 15.18 8.89 -25.29
CA ALA A 569 16.31 9.47 -24.57
C ALA A 569 17.21 8.38 -23.95
N THR A 570 16.64 7.30 -23.39
CA THR A 570 17.40 6.15 -22.88
C THR A 570 18.28 5.52 -23.99
N LEU A 571 17.81 5.54 -25.22
CA LEU A 571 18.56 5.03 -26.37
C LEU A 571 19.39 6.11 -27.09
N GLY A 572 19.49 7.31 -26.51
CA GLY A 572 20.33 8.40 -27.00
C GLY A 572 19.70 9.26 -28.10
N THR A 573 18.39 9.10 -28.36
CA THR A 573 17.71 9.79 -29.46
C THR A 573 16.88 10.97 -28.95
N PRO A 574 17.07 12.20 -29.53
CA PRO A 574 16.32 13.37 -29.11
C PRO A 574 14.87 13.31 -29.60
N THR A 575 13.97 13.98 -28.89
CA THR A 575 12.54 13.97 -29.19
C THR A 575 11.98 15.37 -29.34
N ALA A 576 11.34 15.64 -30.49
CA ALA A 576 10.56 16.85 -30.72
C ALA A 576 9.09 16.60 -30.33
N HIS A 577 8.67 17.21 -29.23
CA HIS A 577 7.31 17.10 -28.69
C HIS A 577 6.79 18.44 -28.18
N VAL A 578 5.50 18.52 -27.92
CA VAL A 578 4.85 19.72 -27.35
C VAL A 578 4.84 19.62 -25.83
N SER A 579 5.08 20.77 -25.16
CA SER A 579 4.98 20.88 -23.71
C SER A 579 3.52 21.04 -23.27
N PHE A 580 2.83 19.93 -23.00
CA PHE A 580 1.42 19.92 -22.56
C PHE A 580 1.16 18.77 -21.57
N GLY A 581 0.04 18.84 -20.85
CA GLY A 581 -0.47 17.76 -19.98
C GLY A 581 0.63 17.09 -19.14
N PRO A 582 0.70 15.75 -19.16
CA PRO A 582 1.70 15.01 -18.38
C PRO A 582 3.14 15.28 -18.86
N LEU A 583 3.37 15.56 -20.14
CA LEU A 583 4.73 15.87 -20.62
C LEU A 583 5.28 17.16 -20.01
N ARG A 584 4.44 18.18 -19.79
CA ARG A 584 4.83 19.40 -19.06
C ARG A 584 5.18 19.12 -17.60
N GLU A 585 4.46 18.19 -16.97
CA GLU A 585 4.72 17.78 -15.59
C GLU A 585 6.03 17.00 -15.46
N LEU A 586 6.31 16.15 -16.44
CA LEU A 586 7.37 15.14 -16.38
C LEU A 586 8.67 15.61 -17.02
N ILE A 587 8.61 16.54 -17.97
CA ILE A 587 9.78 17.07 -18.72
C ILE A 587 9.77 18.59 -18.60
N ASP A 588 10.64 19.11 -17.72
CA ASP A 588 10.81 20.55 -17.55
C ASP A 588 11.87 21.08 -18.51
N ASP A 589 11.46 21.43 -19.73
CA ASP A 589 12.31 22.03 -20.75
C ASP A 589 11.61 23.27 -21.33
N PRO A 590 12.14 24.49 -21.06
CA PRO A 590 11.55 25.75 -21.55
C PRO A 590 11.67 25.95 -23.05
N GLU A 591 12.53 25.20 -23.74
CA GLU A 591 12.75 25.30 -25.17
C GLU A 591 11.73 24.52 -26.01
N LEU A 592 10.92 23.65 -25.36
CA LEU A 592 9.90 22.85 -26.05
C LEU A 592 8.78 23.71 -26.65
N PRO A 593 8.31 23.35 -27.87
CA PRO A 593 7.11 23.94 -28.47
C PRO A 593 5.91 23.92 -27.49
N ARG A 594 5.12 24.98 -27.50
CA ARG A 594 3.94 25.13 -26.64
C ARG A 594 2.62 24.93 -27.37
N ASP A 595 2.68 24.73 -28.68
CA ASP A 595 1.54 24.46 -29.55
C ASP A 595 1.89 23.42 -30.61
N TRP A 596 0.91 23.03 -31.38
CA TRP A 596 1.02 22.02 -32.43
C TRP A 596 1.26 22.63 -33.84
N SER A 597 1.80 23.86 -33.93
CA SER A 597 2.12 24.47 -35.21
C SER A 597 3.20 23.66 -35.93
N VAL A 598 2.97 23.43 -37.22
CA VAL A 598 3.91 22.68 -38.06
C VAL A 598 5.26 23.40 -38.11
N GLU A 599 5.25 24.74 -38.24
CA GLU A 599 6.48 25.56 -38.26
C GLU A 599 7.25 25.44 -36.93
N GLY A 600 6.60 25.63 -35.76
CA GLY A 600 7.26 25.56 -34.45
C GLY A 600 7.87 24.19 -34.18
N LEU A 601 7.14 23.10 -34.51
CA LEU A 601 7.66 21.75 -34.39
C LEU A 601 8.80 21.46 -35.40
N ALA A 602 8.71 22.00 -36.64
CA ALA A 602 9.78 21.86 -37.61
C ALA A 602 11.04 22.63 -37.21
N ASP A 603 10.91 23.85 -36.67
CA ASP A 603 12.03 24.65 -36.16
C ASP A 603 12.75 23.89 -35.01
N PHE A 604 11.99 23.32 -34.10
CA PHE A 604 12.56 22.56 -33.01
C PHE A 604 13.22 21.26 -33.49
N ALA A 605 12.55 20.50 -34.38
CA ALA A 605 13.11 19.26 -34.93
C ALA A 605 14.37 19.54 -35.76
N GLU A 606 14.38 20.62 -36.59
CA GLU A 606 15.54 21.02 -37.37
C GLU A 606 16.74 21.37 -36.48
N ARG A 607 16.51 22.09 -35.37
CA ARG A 607 17.55 22.38 -34.40
C ARG A 607 18.14 21.09 -33.79
N LEU A 608 17.29 20.09 -33.45
CA LEU A 608 17.77 18.80 -32.97
C LEU A 608 18.55 18.00 -34.01
N LEU A 609 18.25 18.18 -35.33
CA LEU A 609 18.95 17.55 -36.44
C LEU A 609 20.29 18.20 -36.74
N THR A 610 20.42 19.50 -36.56
CA THR A 610 21.57 20.30 -37.07
C THR A 610 22.51 20.77 -35.95
N ASP A 611 22.04 20.85 -34.73
CA ASP A 611 22.85 21.25 -33.54
C ASP A 611 22.99 20.06 -32.58
N THR A 612 24.12 19.39 -32.63
CA THR A 612 24.45 18.26 -31.78
C THR A 612 24.35 18.65 -30.27
N ALA A 613 24.73 19.85 -29.88
CA ALA A 613 24.65 20.29 -28.50
C ALA A 613 23.20 20.48 -28.07
N ALA A 614 22.29 20.93 -28.98
CA ALA A 614 20.87 20.98 -28.67
C ALA A 614 20.26 19.58 -28.54
N ALA A 615 20.63 18.65 -29.40
CA ALA A 615 20.22 17.24 -29.30
C ALA A 615 20.66 16.60 -27.96
N GLU A 616 21.94 16.78 -27.59
CA GLU A 616 22.46 16.31 -26.31
C GLU A 616 21.76 16.95 -25.11
N ARG A 617 21.49 18.25 -25.14
CA ARG A 617 20.71 18.94 -24.07
C ARG A 617 19.30 18.36 -23.93
N ASN A 618 18.60 18.09 -25.05
CA ASN A 618 17.27 17.51 -25.05
C ASN A 618 17.30 16.10 -24.45
N VAL A 619 18.17 15.20 -24.91
CA VAL A 619 18.34 13.84 -24.36
C VAL A 619 18.67 13.90 -22.87
N ASN A 620 19.69 14.66 -22.48
CA ASN A 620 20.12 14.78 -21.08
C ASN A 620 19.07 15.44 -20.19
N GLY A 621 18.28 16.36 -20.73
CA GLY A 621 17.15 16.98 -20.06
C GLY A 621 16.07 15.96 -19.71
N ILE A 622 15.66 15.16 -20.71
CA ILE A 622 14.66 14.10 -20.52
C ILE A 622 15.18 13.03 -19.54
N LEU A 623 16.43 12.57 -19.66
CA LEU A 623 17.03 11.58 -18.77
C LEU A 623 17.11 12.07 -17.32
N ARG A 624 17.50 13.32 -17.10
CA ARG A 624 17.51 13.90 -15.73
C ARG A 624 16.12 13.89 -15.09
N ASN A 625 15.09 14.26 -15.84
CA ASN A 625 13.71 14.20 -15.36
C ASN A 625 13.22 12.75 -15.19
N GLY A 626 13.67 11.84 -16.08
CA GLY A 626 13.35 10.41 -16.03
C GLY A 626 14.06 9.65 -14.92
N SER A 627 15.21 10.13 -14.40
CA SER A 627 15.97 9.44 -13.35
C SER A 627 15.18 9.18 -12.06
N ALA A 628 14.17 9.99 -11.81
CA ALA A 628 13.23 9.82 -10.71
C ALA A 628 11.96 9.02 -11.11
N LEU A 629 11.93 8.44 -12.31
CA LEU A 629 10.78 7.70 -12.85
C LEU A 629 11.18 6.25 -13.10
N THR A 630 11.48 5.52 -12.03
CA THR A 630 11.81 4.10 -12.10
C THR A 630 10.62 3.23 -11.71
N TRP A 631 10.56 2.02 -12.24
CA TRP A 631 9.52 1.05 -11.86
C TRP A 631 9.64 0.66 -10.38
N ASP A 632 10.83 0.69 -9.81
CA ASP A 632 11.01 0.45 -8.37
C ASP A 632 10.36 1.56 -7.53
N GLN A 633 10.47 2.83 -7.93
CA GLN A 633 9.77 3.94 -7.27
C GLN A 633 8.25 3.88 -7.50
N THR A 634 7.81 3.41 -8.68
CA THR A 634 6.39 3.12 -8.94
C THR A 634 5.87 2.09 -7.95
N ALA A 635 6.58 0.96 -7.79
CA ALA A 635 6.19 -0.10 -6.86
C ALA A 635 6.23 0.37 -5.39
N GLU A 636 7.22 1.15 -4.99
CA GLU A 636 7.31 1.74 -3.65
C GLU A 636 6.10 2.64 -3.36
N SER A 637 5.79 3.56 -4.26
CA SER A 637 4.64 4.47 -4.14
C SER A 637 3.32 3.71 -4.10
N LEU A 638 3.22 2.63 -4.88
CA LEU A 638 2.02 1.79 -4.91
C LEU A 638 1.87 0.96 -3.64
N VAL A 639 2.94 0.40 -3.08
CA VAL A 639 2.93 -0.30 -1.79
C VAL A 639 2.50 0.65 -0.67
N ALA A 640 3.03 1.88 -0.64
CA ALA A 640 2.58 2.91 0.30
C ALA A 640 1.08 3.22 0.13
N THR A 641 0.60 3.29 -1.12
CA THR A 641 -0.83 3.45 -1.42
C THR A 641 -1.64 2.27 -0.88
N TYR A 642 -1.19 1.04 -1.04
CA TYR A 642 -1.90 -0.14 -0.53
C TYR A 642 -2.05 -0.11 1.00
N TYR A 643 -1.01 0.27 1.73
CA TYR A 643 -1.11 0.43 3.19
C TYR A 643 -2.11 1.52 3.58
N ASN A 644 -2.10 2.66 2.89
CA ASN A 644 -3.06 3.74 3.12
C ASN A 644 -4.51 3.29 2.85
N VAL A 645 -4.72 2.49 1.82
CA VAL A 645 -6.04 1.95 1.46
C VAL A 645 -6.51 0.90 2.47
N LEU A 646 -5.60 0.03 2.95
CA LEU A 646 -5.92 -0.94 4.00
C LEU A 646 -6.31 -0.28 5.33
N ALA A 647 -5.72 0.87 5.65
CA ALA A 647 -6.01 1.61 6.86
C ALA A 647 -7.42 2.24 6.89
N ARG A 648 -8.15 2.21 5.78
CA ARG A 648 -9.51 2.76 5.65
C ARG A 648 -10.56 1.67 5.59
N ALA A 649 -11.80 2.01 5.94
CA ALA A 649 -12.94 1.11 5.73
C ALA A 649 -13.20 0.87 4.23
N ALA A 650 -13.54 -0.37 3.86
CA ALA A 650 -13.90 -0.71 2.50
C ALA A 650 -15.15 0.05 2.02
N ARG A 651 -15.16 0.43 0.76
CA ARG A 651 -16.36 0.96 0.09
C ARG A 651 -17.19 -0.24 -0.37
N ARG A 652 -18.25 -0.57 0.40
CA ARG A 652 -19.18 -1.67 0.09
C ARG A 652 -20.57 -1.15 -0.21
#